data_1528ad81328d18966b254b3b94d124b2
#
_entry.id   1528ad81328d18966b254b3b94d124b2
#
_cell.length_a   1.000
_cell.length_b   1.000
_cell.length_c   1.000
_cell.angle_alpha   90.00
_cell.angle_beta   90.00
_cell.angle_gamma   90.00
#
_symmetry.space_group_name_H-M   'P 1'
#
loop_
_entity.id
_entity.type
_entity.pdbx_description
1 polymer ?
#
loop_
_entity_poly.entity_id
_entity_poly.type
_entity_poly.pdbx_seq_one_letter_code
_entity_poly.pdbx_strand_id
1 'polypeptide(L)'
;MASSMVMTTTRALAPVAARSASRGVRAAVRAGPSRGFAPSFGARRSVYCKAVEAPVNPTELKPPANLHGFELVREDYVAEYDSKVFFFRHTKTGAEVMSLSNDDENKCFGVTLRTPPANSTGIPHILEHSVLCGSRKYPIKEPFVELIKGSLNTFLNAMTSPDRTCYPVASCNLQDFRNLVDVYLDAVFHPRCVNNEKTFQQEGWHYELDAPDQEMTFKGVVYNEMKGVYSSPDSVLAREAQQALFPDNTYGVDSGGDPTVIPQLTFAEFRDFHGKFYHPSNSRMWFYGDDDVEERLKILDSFLSEFDRKEIDSTIATQKYFTEPKRVVASYVAGEGEEAEKSFVQVNWLLNDGPFDTETALAVGFLDNLLLGSPAAPLRMALEESGLGEAIVGYGLEDELRQPTFAIGLKGVAKEDIPKVESLITETIAKIAEEGFTQAAIDSSVNSIEFAMRENNTGRFPRGLSLMLRSLSAWLYEGDPVEILRFEEPLAKLKARMAKEDVFTPLIKKMLIDNTHKVTIELNPDKELGKVQDEEEKAKVAAYRAGLSPEEIEKVVADTEELKRLQETPDSPEALACVPALDITDIPKEAKSIPTDVSTVGATTMLTHDIFTNDILYAEHLMVSGFTVTHPKARMMNVFFSNPFLHLIPRPSACFTEKWAIVLGHIDGAI
;
A
#
# COMPACT_ATOMS: atom_id res chain seq x y z
N MET A 1 -0.03 18.18 -21.20
CA MET A 1 -1.07 17.96 -20.17
C MET A 1 -0.61 16.79 -19.31
N ALA A 2 0.19 17.11 -18.30
CA ALA A 2 0.67 16.12 -17.35
C ALA A 2 -0.50 15.74 -16.43
N SER A 3 -0.94 14.49 -16.52
CA SER A 3 -1.92 13.92 -15.60
C SER A 3 -1.21 13.67 -14.29
N SER A 4 -1.57 14.40 -13.25
CA SER A 4 -1.13 14.20 -11.88
C SER A 4 -1.47 12.76 -11.46
N MET A 5 -0.46 11.90 -11.38
CA MET A 5 -0.57 10.60 -10.71
C MET A 5 -0.62 10.88 -9.21
N VAL A 6 -1.80 10.73 -8.62
CA VAL A 6 -1.99 10.82 -7.18
C VAL A 6 -1.32 9.59 -6.55
N MET A 7 -0.18 9.79 -5.91
CA MET A 7 0.36 8.81 -4.99
C MET A 7 -0.61 8.65 -3.82
N THR A 8 -1.30 7.54 -3.81
CA THR A 8 -2.03 7.09 -2.63
C THR A 8 -1.02 6.39 -1.75
N THR A 9 -0.55 7.06 -0.71
CA THR A 9 0.09 6.39 0.42
C THR A 9 -0.82 5.24 0.85
N THR A 10 -0.29 4.04 0.87
CA THR A 10 -1.00 2.83 1.29
C THR A 10 -1.37 2.99 2.76
N ARG A 11 -2.59 3.43 3.01
CA ARG A 11 -3.19 3.36 4.34
C ARG A 11 -3.56 1.90 4.61
N ALA A 12 -3.14 1.41 5.75
CA ALA A 12 -3.65 0.17 6.31
C ALA A 12 -5.18 0.21 6.33
N LEU A 13 -5.80 -0.90 5.92
CA LEU A 13 -7.23 -1.05 5.69
C LEU A 13 -8.05 -0.87 6.98
N ALA A 14 -8.62 0.31 7.17
CA ALA A 14 -9.81 0.45 8.01
C ALA A 14 -11.07 0.33 7.13
N PRO A 15 -12.15 -0.36 7.55
CA PRO A 15 -13.34 -0.54 6.74
C PRO A 15 -14.09 0.77 6.56
N VAL A 16 -14.18 1.25 5.32
CA VAL A 16 -15.00 2.41 4.96
C VAL A 16 -16.46 2.00 4.86
N ALA A 17 -17.29 2.49 5.76
CA ALA A 17 -18.74 2.43 5.67
C ALA A 17 -19.22 3.31 4.49
N ALA A 18 -19.83 2.68 3.49
CA ALA A 18 -20.39 3.36 2.33
C ALA A 18 -21.60 4.22 2.69
N ARG A 19 -21.50 5.53 2.50
CA ARG A 19 -22.67 6.42 2.39
C ARG A 19 -23.05 6.62 0.93
N SER A 20 -24.21 6.11 0.54
CA SER A 20 -24.84 6.33 -0.75
C SER A 20 -25.40 7.72 -0.87
N ALA A 21 -24.98 8.48 -1.89
CA ALA A 21 -25.70 9.67 -2.35
C ALA A 21 -26.15 9.44 -3.80
N SER A 22 -27.46 9.29 -3.98
CA SER A 22 -28.11 9.18 -5.26
C SER A 22 -28.24 10.54 -5.94
N ARG A 23 -27.74 10.68 -7.18
CA ARG A 23 -28.23 11.68 -8.13
C ARG A 23 -28.53 11.01 -9.48
N GLY A 24 -29.81 11.04 -9.85
CA GLY A 24 -30.32 10.46 -11.07
C GLY A 24 -29.99 11.29 -12.32
N VAL A 25 -29.68 10.59 -13.40
CA VAL A 25 -29.70 11.13 -14.76
C VAL A 25 -30.68 10.29 -15.57
N ARG A 26 -31.71 10.94 -16.12
CA ARG A 26 -32.69 10.35 -17.03
C ARG A 26 -32.12 10.32 -18.45
N ALA A 27 -32.08 9.14 -19.06
CA ALA A 27 -31.94 8.99 -20.51
C ALA A 27 -33.14 8.21 -21.06
N ALA A 28 -33.78 8.76 -22.06
CA ALA A 28 -34.93 8.16 -22.72
C ALA A 28 -34.47 7.28 -23.88
N VAL A 29 -34.92 6.04 -23.90
CA VAL A 29 -34.74 5.11 -25.03
C VAL A 29 -36.12 4.71 -25.58
N ARG A 30 -36.30 4.88 -26.91
CA ARG A 30 -37.49 4.49 -27.66
C ARG A 30 -37.60 2.99 -27.85
N ALA A 31 -38.76 2.43 -27.60
CA ALA A 31 -39.08 1.02 -27.79
C ALA A 31 -39.68 0.74 -29.15
N GLY A 32 -39.21 -0.33 -29.81
CA GLY A 32 -39.83 -0.98 -30.94
C GLY A 32 -40.53 -2.31 -30.54
N PRO A 33 -41.48 -2.84 -31.33
CA PRO A 33 -42.41 -3.88 -30.84
C PRO A 33 -41.80 -5.28 -30.80
N SER A 34 -42.01 -5.97 -29.68
CA SER A 34 -41.58 -7.36 -29.45
C SER A 34 -42.65 -8.37 -29.91
N ARG A 35 -42.24 -9.37 -30.65
CA ARG A 35 -43.02 -10.61 -30.89
C ARG A 35 -42.79 -11.56 -29.71
N GLY A 36 -43.91 -12.10 -29.19
CA GLY A 36 -43.88 -13.02 -28.09
C GLY A 36 -43.27 -14.39 -28.47
N PHE A 37 -42.44 -14.90 -27.57
CA PHE A 37 -42.02 -16.32 -27.56
C PHE A 37 -42.42 -16.91 -26.21
N ALA A 38 -43.20 -18.00 -26.29
CA ALA A 38 -43.45 -18.86 -25.16
C ALA A 38 -42.29 -19.84 -24.97
N PRO A 39 -41.78 -20.06 -23.77
CA PRO A 39 -40.74 -21.07 -23.55
C PRO A 39 -41.34 -22.45 -23.42
N SER A 40 -41.00 -23.33 -24.33
CA SER A 40 -41.19 -24.78 -24.18
C SER A 40 -40.08 -25.33 -23.30
N PHE A 41 -40.42 -25.92 -22.18
CA PHE A 41 -39.50 -26.72 -21.38
C PHE A 41 -39.14 -28.00 -22.10
N GLY A 42 -37.98 -28.07 -22.68
CA GLY A 42 -37.41 -29.24 -23.30
C GLY A 42 -36.01 -29.55 -22.82
N ALA A 43 -35.89 -30.74 -22.24
CA ALA A 43 -34.71 -31.59 -22.11
C ALA A 43 -33.42 -31.01 -21.51
N ARG A 44 -33.00 -31.60 -20.41
CA ARG A 44 -31.69 -31.55 -19.79
C ARG A 44 -30.57 -31.49 -20.82
N ARG A 45 -29.91 -30.36 -20.96
CA ARG A 45 -28.54 -30.28 -21.46
C ARG A 45 -27.62 -30.29 -20.27
N SER A 46 -26.94 -31.41 -20.06
CA SER A 46 -25.74 -31.42 -19.22
C SER A 46 -24.71 -30.52 -19.93
N VAL A 47 -24.42 -29.39 -19.33
CA VAL A 47 -23.26 -28.60 -19.75
C VAL A 47 -22.04 -29.37 -19.21
N TYR A 48 -21.42 -30.14 -20.09
CA TYR A 48 -20.08 -30.69 -19.85
C TYR A 48 -19.11 -29.50 -19.89
N CYS A 49 -18.76 -28.99 -18.72
CA CYS A 49 -17.51 -28.23 -18.58
C CYS A 49 -16.37 -29.21 -18.82
N LYS A 50 -15.55 -28.96 -19.85
CA LYS A 50 -14.24 -29.64 -19.95
C LYS A 50 -13.48 -29.35 -18.66
N ALA A 51 -12.91 -30.40 -18.10
CA ALA A 51 -12.07 -30.31 -16.93
C ALA A 51 -11.00 -29.24 -17.18
N VAL A 52 -11.05 -28.16 -16.42
CA VAL A 52 -9.90 -27.32 -16.14
C VAL A 52 -8.88 -28.25 -15.48
N GLU A 53 -7.62 -28.14 -15.83
CA GLU A 53 -6.55 -28.83 -15.09
C GLU A 53 -6.84 -28.64 -13.59
N ALA A 54 -6.77 -29.74 -12.85
CA ALA A 54 -7.06 -29.71 -11.43
C ALA A 54 -6.16 -28.64 -10.78
N PRO A 55 -6.69 -27.80 -9.88
CA PRO A 55 -5.88 -26.78 -9.20
C PRO A 55 -4.66 -27.45 -8.60
N VAL A 56 -3.49 -26.85 -8.82
CA VAL A 56 -2.23 -27.35 -8.28
C VAL A 56 -2.37 -27.36 -6.76
N ASN A 57 -2.21 -28.54 -6.14
CA ASN A 57 -2.17 -28.64 -4.68
C ASN A 57 -0.85 -28.05 -4.17
N PRO A 58 -0.82 -26.87 -3.53
CA PRO A 58 0.42 -26.21 -3.13
C PRO A 58 1.28 -27.06 -2.19
N THR A 59 0.68 -27.95 -1.38
CA THR A 59 1.42 -28.81 -0.47
C THR A 59 2.27 -29.86 -1.20
N GLU A 60 1.91 -30.23 -2.43
CA GLU A 60 2.60 -31.23 -3.25
C GLU A 60 3.67 -30.62 -4.17
N LEU A 61 3.72 -29.29 -4.27
CA LEU A 61 4.73 -28.60 -5.06
C LEU A 61 6.13 -28.94 -4.56
N LYS A 62 7.00 -29.30 -5.49
CA LYS A 62 8.41 -29.57 -5.24
C LYS A 62 9.25 -28.38 -5.70
N PRO A 63 10.44 -28.19 -5.08
CA PRO A 63 11.37 -27.19 -5.58
C PRO A 63 11.74 -27.50 -7.04
N PRO A 64 12.07 -26.46 -7.84
CA PRO A 64 12.46 -26.64 -9.22
C PRO A 64 13.71 -27.52 -9.35
N ALA A 65 13.78 -28.28 -10.43
CA ALA A 65 14.91 -29.17 -10.70
C ALA A 65 16.18 -28.39 -11.04
N ASN A 66 16.03 -27.23 -11.70
CA ASN A 66 17.12 -26.32 -12.03
C ASN A 66 16.98 -25.04 -11.22
N LEU A 67 18.00 -24.71 -10.43
CA LEU A 67 18.02 -23.57 -9.54
C LEU A 67 18.66 -22.32 -10.17
N HIS A 68 19.14 -22.36 -11.40
CA HIS A 68 19.63 -21.18 -12.15
C HIS A 68 20.53 -20.26 -11.32
N GLY A 69 21.58 -20.78 -10.67
CA GLY A 69 22.48 -19.97 -9.84
C GLY A 69 21.98 -19.62 -8.44
N PHE A 70 20.84 -20.15 -8.03
CA PHE A 70 20.32 -20.01 -6.67
C PHE A 70 20.59 -21.25 -5.83
N GLU A 71 20.61 -21.08 -4.53
CA GLU A 71 20.48 -22.15 -3.53
C GLU A 71 19.09 -22.07 -2.89
N LEU A 72 18.45 -23.22 -2.70
CA LEU A 72 17.24 -23.32 -1.88
C LEU A 72 17.65 -23.32 -0.41
N VAL A 73 17.31 -22.26 0.30
CA VAL A 73 17.65 -22.10 1.73
C VAL A 73 16.63 -22.79 2.62
N ARG A 74 15.33 -22.68 2.26
CA ARG A 74 14.23 -23.17 3.07
C ARG A 74 12.97 -23.40 2.24
N GLU A 75 12.19 -24.41 2.65
CA GLU A 75 10.84 -24.68 2.20
C GLU A 75 9.87 -24.56 3.36
N ASP A 76 8.73 -23.92 3.12
CA ASP A 76 7.65 -23.79 4.08
C ASP A 76 6.30 -24.00 3.40
N TYR A 77 5.26 -24.17 4.22
CA TYR A 77 3.87 -24.07 3.80
C TYR A 77 3.14 -23.15 4.76
N VAL A 78 2.46 -22.16 4.24
CA VAL A 78 1.64 -21.20 5.01
C VAL A 78 0.18 -21.54 4.74
N ALA A 79 -0.43 -22.25 5.69
CA ALA A 79 -1.78 -22.77 5.56
C ALA A 79 -2.83 -21.66 5.47
N GLU A 80 -2.59 -20.55 6.14
CA GLU A 80 -3.44 -19.36 6.16
C GLU A 80 -3.68 -18.74 4.77
N TYR A 81 -2.80 -19.01 3.82
CA TYR A 81 -2.88 -18.51 2.45
C TYR A 81 -2.78 -19.61 1.40
N ASP A 82 -2.90 -20.87 1.82
CA ASP A 82 -2.73 -22.06 0.97
C ASP A 82 -1.54 -21.90 0.00
N SER A 83 -0.37 -21.53 0.54
CA SER A 83 0.78 -21.18 -0.26
C SER A 83 2.03 -21.98 0.14
N LYS A 84 2.66 -22.60 -0.84
CA LYS A 84 4.00 -23.17 -0.69
C LYS A 84 5.04 -22.07 -0.83
N VAL A 85 5.94 -21.97 0.15
CA VAL A 85 7.01 -20.96 0.17
C VAL A 85 8.34 -21.62 -0.13
N PHE A 86 9.05 -21.07 -1.12
CA PHE A 86 10.45 -21.38 -1.37
C PHE A 86 11.28 -20.13 -1.10
N PHE A 87 12.25 -20.24 -0.21
CA PHE A 87 13.18 -19.17 0.07
C PHE A 87 14.53 -19.49 -0.58
N PHE A 88 14.94 -18.65 -1.51
CA PHE A 88 16.17 -18.82 -2.27
C PHE A 88 17.18 -17.72 -1.95
N ARG A 89 18.46 -18.05 -2.15
CA ARG A 89 19.56 -17.07 -2.16
C ARG A 89 20.36 -17.22 -3.43
N HIS A 90 20.58 -16.13 -4.15
CA HIS A 90 21.43 -16.14 -5.33
C HIS A 90 22.90 -16.31 -4.91
N THR A 91 23.57 -17.35 -5.40
CA THR A 91 24.91 -17.79 -4.91
C THR A 91 25.98 -16.73 -5.17
N LYS A 92 25.91 -16.04 -6.31
CA LYS A 92 26.89 -15.03 -6.72
C LYS A 92 26.73 -13.69 -5.99
N THR A 93 25.52 -13.18 -5.87
CA THR A 93 25.26 -11.85 -5.31
C THR A 93 24.80 -11.85 -3.88
N GLY A 94 24.25 -12.98 -3.39
CA GLY A 94 23.61 -13.07 -2.08
C GLY A 94 22.20 -12.48 -2.03
N ALA A 95 21.61 -12.09 -3.16
CA ALA A 95 20.23 -11.62 -3.22
C ALA A 95 19.27 -12.67 -2.67
N GLU A 96 18.30 -12.24 -1.88
CA GLU A 96 17.29 -13.12 -1.27
C GLU A 96 15.98 -13.02 -2.04
N VAL A 97 15.36 -14.19 -2.28
CA VAL A 97 14.12 -14.33 -3.03
C VAL A 97 13.15 -15.17 -2.22
N MET A 98 11.96 -14.61 -1.96
CA MET A 98 10.84 -15.33 -1.38
C MET A 98 9.78 -15.57 -2.44
N SER A 99 9.51 -16.84 -2.72
CA SER A 99 8.61 -17.27 -3.79
C SER A 99 7.44 -18.04 -3.20
N LEU A 100 6.25 -17.43 -3.19
CA LEU A 100 5.00 -18.06 -2.80
C LEU A 100 4.31 -18.63 -4.03
N SER A 101 4.02 -19.92 -4.00
CA SER A 101 3.31 -20.62 -5.08
C SER A 101 1.98 -21.14 -4.58
N ASN A 102 0.92 -20.77 -5.28
CA ASN A 102 -0.48 -21.09 -5.00
C ASN A 102 -1.29 -21.08 -6.31
N ASP A 103 -2.61 -21.11 -6.24
CA ASP A 103 -3.51 -21.10 -7.39
C ASP A 103 -4.05 -19.72 -7.80
N ASP A 104 -3.55 -18.65 -7.18
CA ASP A 104 -3.96 -17.28 -7.52
C ASP A 104 -3.36 -16.85 -8.85
N GLU A 105 -4.23 -16.58 -9.83
CA GLU A 105 -3.83 -16.14 -11.17
C GLU A 105 -3.29 -14.69 -11.18
N ASN A 106 -3.54 -13.89 -10.14
CA ASN A 106 -3.01 -12.53 -10.05
C ASN A 106 -1.57 -12.55 -9.53
N LYS A 107 -0.66 -12.90 -10.45
CA LYS A 107 0.77 -13.00 -10.17
C LYS A 107 1.35 -11.67 -9.75
N CYS A 108 2.18 -11.69 -8.71
CA CYS A 108 2.82 -10.50 -8.18
C CYS A 108 4.34 -10.68 -8.14
N PHE A 109 5.04 -9.61 -8.46
CA PHE A 109 6.48 -9.48 -8.28
C PHE A 109 6.78 -8.16 -7.59
N GLY A 110 7.83 -8.13 -6.78
CA GLY A 110 8.38 -6.88 -6.24
C GLY A 110 9.87 -7.02 -5.96
N VAL A 111 10.62 -5.97 -6.25
CA VAL A 111 11.98 -5.79 -5.80
C VAL A 111 12.04 -4.63 -4.84
N THR A 112 12.53 -4.87 -3.63
CA THR A 112 12.66 -3.88 -2.57
C THR A 112 14.11 -3.73 -2.17
N LEU A 113 14.55 -2.50 -2.05
CA LEU A 113 15.90 -2.11 -1.65
C LEU A 113 15.82 -1.29 -0.37
N ARG A 114 16.71 -1.52 0.60
CA ARG A 114 16.88 -0.58 1.70
C ARG A 114 17.63 0.65 1.18
N THR A 115 17.02 1.82 1.33
CA THR A 115 17.51 3.08 0.78
C THR A 115 17.48 4.20 1.83
N PRO A 116 18.14 4.03 3.00
CA PRO A 116 18.09 5.00 4.08
C PRO A 116 18.76 6.31 3.67
N PRO A 117 18.02 7.44 3.62
CA PRO A 117 18.62 8.75 3.35
C PRO A 117 19.38 9.28 4.57
N ALA A 118 20.38 10.12 4.31
CA ALA A 118 21.13 10.82 5.34
C ALA A 118 20.63 12.26 5.59
N ASN A 119 19.81 12.79 4.69
CA ASN A 119 19.25 14.13 4.75
C ASN A 119 17.93 14.22 3.98
N SER A 120 17.26 15.36 4.04
CA SER A 120 15.95 15.59 3.42
C SER A 120 16.04 16.08 1.96
N THR A 121 17.07 15.70 1.19
CA THR A 121 17.15 16.04 -0.25
C THR A 121 16.22 15.25 -1.13
N GLY A 122 15.49 14.25 -0.58
CA GLY A 122 14.57 13.41 -1.35
C GLY A 122 15.26 12.48 -2.36
N ILE A 123 16.54 12.20 -2.15
CA ILE A 123 17.32 11.37 -3.09
C ILE A 123 16.71 9.99 -3.35
N PRO A 124 16.09 9.25 -2.36
CA PRO A 124 15.41 7.99 -2.65
C PRO A 124 14.21 8.18 -3.59
N HIS A 125 13.42 9.23 -3.39
CA HIS A 125 12.22 9.55 -4.15
C HIS A 125 12.58 9.99 -5.59
N ILE A 126 13.57 10.87 -5.73
CA ILE A 126 14.06 11.29 -7.05
C ILE A 126 14.62 10.10 -7.84
N LEU A 127 15.30 9.15 -7.17
CA LEU A 127 15.75 7.92 -7.81
C LEU A 127 14.59 7.00 -8.18
N GLU A 128 13.56 6.90 -7.34
CA GLU A 128 12.36 6.11 -7.63
C GLU A 128 11.76 6.50 -8.98
N HIS A 129 11.54 7.81 -9.20
CA HIS A 129 11.06 8.34 -10.48
C HIS A 129 12.07 8.11 -11.61
N SER A 130 13.33 8.49 -11.38
CA SER A 130 14.35 8.56 -12.42
C SER A 130 14.71 7.19 -13.01
N VAL A 131 14.73 6.11 -12.22
CA VAL A 131 15.06 4.76 -12.74
C VAL A 131 14.02 4.27 -13.73
N LEU A 132 12.77 4.75 -13.63
CA LEU A 132 11.69 4.44 -14.55
C LEU A 132 11.73 5.29 -15.84
N CYS A 133 12.65 6.24 -15.96
CA CYS A 133 12.84 7.09 -17.14
C CYS A 133 13.85 6.51 -18.13
N GLY A 134 13.71 5.24 -18.47
CA GLY A 134 14.53 4.52 -19.43
C GLY A 134 15.68 3.72 -18.84
N SER A 135 15.94 2.59 -19.48
CA SER A 135 16.95 1.63 -19.05
C SER A 135 17.81 1.13 -20.20
N ARG A 136 18.68 0.18 -19.93
CA ARG A 136 19.59 -0.41 -20.93
C ARG A 136 18.83 -1.09 -22.08
N LYS A 137 17.82 -1.93 -21.76
CA LYS A 137 17.00 -2.62 -22.75
C LYS A 137 15.91 -1.73 -23.34
N TYR A 138 15.43 -0.78 -22.56
CA TYR A 138 14.29 0.10 -22.87
C TYR A 138 14.73 1.57 -22.89
N PRO A 139 15.48 1.99 -23.93
CA PRO A 139 16.11 3.31 -23.97
C PRO A 139 15.17 4.43 -24.43
N ILE A 140 13.93 4.43 -23.98
CA ILE A 140 12.91 5.46 -24.21
C ILE A 140 12.73 6.31 -22.96
N LYS A 141 12.03 7.45 -23.08
CA LYS A 141 11.89 8.41 -21.99
C LYS A 141 10.99 7.89 -20.87
N GLU A 142 9.87 7.30 -21.25
CA GLU A 142 8.81 6.87 -20.35
C GLU A 142 8.38 5.42 -20.62
N PRO A 143 9.28 4.41 -20.42
CA PRO A 143 8.95 3.01 -20.65
C PRO A 143 7.72 2.56 -19.85
N PHE A 144 7.55 3.12 -18.65
CA PHE A 144 6.43 2.89 -17.77
C PHE A 144 5.08 3.30 -18.41
N VAL A 145 5.02 4.50 -18.98
CA VAL A 145 3.80 5.02 -19.65
C VAL A 145 3.47 4.22 -20.91
N GLU A 146 4.50 3.87 -21.70
CA GLU A 146 4.31 3.05 -22.90
C GLU A 146 3.87 1.63 -22.56
N LEU A 147 4.43 1.04 -21.49
CA LEU A 147 4.07 -0.28 -21.01
C LEU A 147 2.61 -0.36 -20.58
N ILE A 148 2.11 0.63 -19.84
CA ILE A 148 0.69 0.69 -19.42
C ILE A 148 -0.28 0.64 -20.61
N LYS A 149 0.06 1.25 -21.74
CA LYS A 149 -0.82 1.29 -22.92
C LYS A 149 -1.09 -0.09 -23.53
N GLY A 150 -0.15 -1.03 -23.40
CA GLY A 150 -0.22 -2.36 -23.97
C GLY A 150 -0.29 -3.50 -22.96
N SER A 151 -0.34 -3.21 -21.67
CA SER A 151 -0.32 -4.18 -20.59
C SER A 151 -1.73 -4.51 -20.07
N LEU A 152 -1.89 -5.71 -19.54
CA LEU A 152 -3.05 -6.19 -18.78
C LEU A 152 -2.77 -6.21 -17.28
N ASN A 153 -1.89 -5.32 -16.81
CA ASN A 153 -1.51 -5.24 -15.41
C ASN A 153 -2.73 -5.03 -14.51
N THR A 154 -2.70 -5.64 -13.35
CA THR A 154 -3.65 -5.39 -12.26
C THR A 154 -3.08 -4.40 -11.26
N PHE A 155 -1.74 -4.26 -11.25
CA PHE A 155 -1.02 -3.27 -10.45
C PHE A 155 0.33 -2.94 -11.08
N LEU A 156 0.66 -1.66 -11.08
CA LEU A 156 1.92 -1.14 -11.58
C LEU A 156 2.24 0.16 -10.82
N ASN A 157 3.31 0.18 -10.04
CA ASN A 157 3.71 1.35 -9.26
C ASN A 157 5.19 1.27 -8.83
N ALA A 158 5.69 2.35 -8.23
CA ALA A 158 6.87 2.38 -7.40
C ALA A 158 6.52 3.10 -6.09
N MET A 159 7.26 2.86 -5.03
CA MET A 159 6.94 3.38 -3.69
C MET A 159 8.21 3.67 -2.92
N THR A 160 8.39 4.93 -2.51
CA THR A 160 9.43 5.33 -1.55
C THR A 160 8.84 5.42 -0.15
N SER A 161 9.46 4.71 0.78
CA SER A 161 9.20 4.77 2.22
C SER A 161 10.42 5.37 2.95
N PRO A 162 10.34 5.69 4.23
CA PRO A 162 11.44 6.34 4.95
C PRO A 162 12.79 5.62 4.90
N ASP A 163 12.83 4.33 4.67
CA ASP A 163 14.06 3.51 4.67
C ASP A 163 14.19 2.53 3.52
N ARG A 164 13.21 2.47 2.62
CA ARG A 164 13.16 1.53 1.50
C ARG A 164 12.52 2.12 0.26
N THR A 165 12.90 1.58 -0.89
CA THR A 165 12.22 1.84 -2.16
C THR A 165 11.81 0.51 -2.76
N CYS A 166 10.54 0.41 -3.17
CA CYS A 166 9.91 -0.82 -3.65
C CYS A 166 9.32 -0.62 -5.05
N TYR A 167 9.51 -1.61 -5.91
CA TYR A 167 9.05 -1.63 -7.29
C TYR A 167 8.14 -2.84 -7.53
N PRO A 168 6.84 -2.75 -7.19
CA PRO A 168 5.88 -3.84 -7.31
C PRO A 168 5.11 -3.81 -8.63
N VAL A 169 4.83 -5.01 -9.16
CA VAL A 169 3.97 -5.23 -10.32
C VAL A 169 3.07 -6.44 -10.12
N ALA A 170 1.91 -6.44 -10.78
CA ALA A 170 1.03 -7.59 -10.79
C ALA A 170 0.26 -7.70 -12.11
N SER A 171 0.00 -8.94 -12.57
CA SER A 171 -0.83 -9.25 -13.72
C SER A 171 -1.42 -10.65 -13.63
N CYS A 172 -2.67 -10.81 -14.08
CA CYS A 172 -3.29 -12.13 -14.26
C CYS A 172 -2.78 -12.83 -15.55
N ASN A 173 -2.27 -12.07 -16.52
CA ASN A 173 -1.73 -12.63 -17.76
C ASN A 173 -0.24 -12.99 -17.58
N LEU A 174 0.13 -14.23 -17.91
CA LEU A 174 1.49 -14.72 -17.69
C LEU A 174 2.53 -14.01 -18.55
N GLN A 175 2.23 -13.74 -19.83
CA GLN A 175 3.17 -13.06 -20.73
C GLN A 175 3.36 -11.61 -20.30
N ASP A 176 2.27 -10.94 -19.95
CA ASP A 176 2.30 -9.57 -19.40
C ASP A 176 3.12 -9.51 -18.13
N PHE A 177 2.88 -10.43 -17.21
CA PHE A 177 3.63 -10.52 -15.95
C PHE A 177 5.15 -10.64 -16.19
N ARG A 178 5.57 -11.52 -17.12
CA ARG A 178 6.98 -11.67 -17.50
C ARG A 178 7.56 -10.39 -18.12
N ASN A 179 6.79 -9.72 -18.98
CA ASN A 179 7.18 -8.43 -19.54
C ASN A 179 7.40 -7.36 -18.47
N LEU A 180 6.47 -7.27 -17.52
CA LEU A 180 6.55 -6.35 -16.37
C LEU A 180 7.80 -6.61 -15.53
N VAL A 181 8.06 -7.87 -15.19
CA VAL A 181 9.25 -8.26 -14.40
C VAL A 181 10.54 -7.89 -15.13
N ASP A 182 10.66 -8.17 -16.44
CA ASP A 182 11.86 -7.86 -17.22
C ASP A 182 12.10 -6.34 -17.32
N VAL A 183 11.05 -5.56 -17.59
CA VAL A 183 11.15 -4.09 -17.66
C VAL A 183 11.58 -3.50 -16.31
N TYR A 184 10.99 -3.96 -15.20
CA TYR A 184 11.29 -3.43 -13.88
C TYR A 184 12.70 -3.79 -13.39
N LEU A 185 13.14 -5.04 -13.65
CA LEU A 185 14.51 -5.45 -13.31
C LEU A 185 15.55 -4.64 -14.08
N ASP A 186 15.32 -4.42 -15.38
CA ASP A 186 16.26 -3.61 -16.18
C ASP A 186 16.23 -2.14 -15.75
N ALA A 187 15.07 -1.59 -15.42
CA ALA A 187 14.94 -0.23 -14.91
C ALA A 187 15.68 -0.02 -13.59
N VAL A 188 15.48 -0.93 -12.62
CA VAL A 188 16.06 -0.82 -11.28
C VAL A 188 17.58 -1.00 -11.30
N PHE A 189 18.10 -2.02 -12.02
CA PHE A 189 19.50 -2.39 -11.98
C PHE A 189 20.37 -1.78 -13.08
N HIS A 190 19.76 -1.35 -14.19
CA HIS A 190 20.46 -0.78 -15.35
C HIS A 190 19.82 0.52 -15.87
N PRO A 191 19.45 1.47 -14.99
CA PRO A 191 18.81 2.70 -15.43
C PRO A 191 19.76 3.59 -16.22
N ARG A 192 19.21 4.38 -17.13
CA ARG A 192 19.97 5.39 -17.88
C ARG A 192 20.24 6.64 -17.07
N CYS A 193 19.41 6.97 -16.10
CA CYS A 193 19.47 8.19 -15.31
C CYS A 193 20.82 8.42 -14.62
N VAL A 194 21.54 7.35 -14.24
CA VAL A 194 22.86 7.45 -13.59
C VAL A 194 23.96 7.99 -14.53
N ASN A 195 23.73 7.99 -15.83
CA ASN A 195 24.64 8.54 -16.85
C ASN A 195 23.99 9.69 -17.64
N ASN A 196 22.79 10.13 -17.26
CA ASN A 196 22.05 11.18 -17.94
C ASN A 196 21.55 12.22 -16.93
N GLU A 197 22.31 13.30 -16.76
CA GLU A 197 21.97 14.39 -15.85
C GLU A 197 20.64 15.08 -16.19
N LYS A 198 20.22 15.06 -17.46
CA LYS A 198 18.93 15.65 -17.86
C LYS A 198 17.73 14.92 -17.23
N THR A 199 17.82 13.59 -17.03
CA THR A 199 16.79 12.87 -16.29
C THR A 199 16.73 13.30 -14.82
N PHE A 200 17.89 13.46 -14.18
CA PHE A 200 17.94 13.99 -12.81
C PHE A 200 17.37 15.42 -12.72
N GLN A 201 17.68 16.28 -13.69
CA GLN A 201 17.15 17.65 -13.76
C GLN A 201 15.63 17.66 -13.95
N GLN A 202 15.09 16.75 -14.78
CA GLN A 202 13.66 16.62 -15.02
C GLN A 202 12.92 16.11 -13.79
N GLU A 203 13.35 14.98 -13.25
CA GLU A 203 12.63 14.30 -12.15
C GLU A 203 12.93 14.93 -10.79
N GLY A 204 14.15 15.33 -10.53
CA GLY A 204 14.57 15.92 -9.27
C GLY A 204 14.32 17.43 -9.22
N TRP A 205 15.31 18.19 -9.64
CA TRP A 205 15.23 19.65 -9.63
C TRP A 205 16.23 20.29 -10.61
N HIS A 206 15.94 21.51 -11.06
CA HIS A 206 16.84 22.36 -11.85
C HIS A 206 16.46 23.82 -11.70
N TYR A 207 17.37 24.71 -12.09
CA TYR A 207 17.05 26.12 -12.33
C TYR A 207 16.39 26.25 -13.69
N GLU A 208 15.19 26.83 -13.74
CA GLU A 208 14.51 27.18 -14.98
C GLU A 208 14.60 28.67 -15.25
N LEU A 209 15.05 29.04 -16.47
CA LEU A 209 15.15 30.40 -16.95
C LEU A 209 14.87 30.46 -18.45
N ASP A 210 13.73 31.04 -18.83
CA ASP A 210 13.31 31.07 -20.25
C ASP A 210 14.01 32.15 -21.07
N ALA A 211 14.42 33.26 -20.45
CA ALA A 211 15.18 34.31 -21.08
C ALA A 211 16.02 35.08 -20.05
N PRO A 212 17.16 35.73 -20.49
CA PRO A 212 18.05 36.40 -19.55
C PRO A 212 17.44 37.54 -18.72
N ASP A 213 16.28 38.07 -19.12
CA ASP A 213 15.59 39.16 -18.44
C ASP A 213 14.38 38.66 -17.59
N GLN A 214 14.08 37.37 -17.64
CA GLN A 214 12.97 36.78 -16.87
C GLN A 214 13.43 36.32 -15.47
N GLU A 215 12.46 36.01 -14.62
CA GLU A 215 12.70 35.48 -13.28
C GLU A 215 13.16 34.00 -13.38
N MET A 216 14.25 33.69 -12.69
CA MET A 216 14.71 32.31 -12.53
C MET A 216 13.91 31.62 -11.40
N THR A 217 13.59 30.34 -11.58
CA THR A 217 12.83 29.55 -10.60
C THR A 217 13.43 28.16 -10.43
N PHE A 218 13.06 27.48 -9.34
CA PHE A 218 13.28 26.03 -9.23
C PHE A 218 12.15 25.27 -9.92
N LYS A 219 12.49 24.18 -10.61
CA LYS A 219 11.56 23.25 -11.24
C LYS A 219 12.06 21.82 -11.07
N GLY A 220 11.18 20.85 -11.26
CA GLY A 220 11.42 19.42 -11.23
C GLY A 220 10.15 18.70 -10.85
N VAL A 221 10.00 17.44 -11.26
CA VAL A 221 8.77 16.65 -10.98
C VAL A 221 8.62 16.46 -9.48
N VAL A 222 9.60 15.83 -8.82
CA VAL A 222 9.57 15.58 -7.37
C VAL A 222 9.60 16.88 -6.57
N TYR A 223 10.38 17.88 -7.01
CA TYR A 223 10.38 19.19 -6.35
C TYR A 223 8.98 19.81 -6.28
N ASN A 224 8.26 19.84 -7.41
CA ASN A 224 6.92 20.42 -7.49
C ASN A 224 5.89 19.56 -6.73
N GLU A 225 6.01 18.24 -6.78
CA GLU A 225 5.16 17.31 -6.03
C GLU A 225 5.30 17.54 -4.53
N MET A 226 6.53 17.62 -4.04
CA MET A 226 6.80 17.81 -2.62
C MET A 226 6.36 19.21 -2.13
N LYS A 227 6.43 20.26 -2.97
CA LYS A 227 5.76 21.55 -2.65
C LYS A 227 4.25 21.37 -2.44
N GLY A 228 3.62 20.54 -3.25
CA GLY A 228 2.21 20.17 -3.07
C GLY A 228 1.95 19.39 -1.78
N VAL A 229 2.78 18.41 -1.46
CA VAL A 229 2.69 17.63 -0.22
C VAL A 229 2.84 18.52 1.02
N TYR A 230 3.82 19.43 1.00
CA TYR A 230 4.08 20.34 2.11
C TYR A 230 3.02 21.45 2.26
N SER A 231 2.12 21.62 1.30
CA SER A 231 0.96 22.51 1.43
C SER A 231 -0.20 21.87 2.22
N SER A 232 -0.16 20.55 2.46
CA SER A 232 -1.18 19.82 3.22
C SER A 232 -0.86 19.82 4.72
N PRO A 233 -1.74 20.38 5.58
CA PRO A 233 -1.51 20.37 7.02
C PRO A 233 -1.38 18.97 7.62
N ASP A 234 -2.16 17.99 7.12
CA ASP A 234 -2.07 16.59 7.55
C ASP A 234 -0.70 15.97 7.21
N SER A 235 -0.11 16.32 6.04
CA SER A 235 1.23 15.86 5.65
C SER A 235 2.32 16.52 6.49
N VAL A 236 2.18 17.81 6.79
CA VAL A 236 3.10 18.53 7.70
C VAL A 236 3.07 17.89 9.08
N LEU A 237 1.88 17.58 9.63
CA LEU A 237 1.73 16.92 10.92
C LEU A 237 2.44 15.56 10.96
N ALA A 238 2.23 14.73 9.92
CA ALA A 238 2.84 13.39 9.85
C ALA A 238 4.37 13.47 9.81
N ARG A 239 4.93 14.40 9.03
CA ARG A 239 6.37 14.65 8.96
C ARG A 239 6.94 15.12 10.29
N GLU A 240 6.34 16.15 10.90
CA GLU A 240 6.79 16.69 12.20
C GLU A 240 6.75 15.58 13.27
N ALA A 241 5.71 14.75 13.28
CA ALA A 241 5.57 13.64 14.20
C ALA A 241 6.70 12.59 14.00
N GLN A 242 6.94 12.15 12.76
CA GLN A 242 8.00 11.19 12.47
C GLN A 242 9.38 11.71 12.85
N GLN A 243 9.73 12.93 12.41
CA GLN A 243 11.05 13.52 12.69
C GLN A 243 11.27 13.78 14.19
N ALA A 244 10.23 14.18 14.89
CA ALA A 244 10.31 14.41 16.34
C ALA A 244 10.43 13.11 17.14
N LEU A 245 9.81 12.00 16.68
CA LEU A 245 9.96 10.69 17.31
C LEU A 245 11.35 10.07 17.06
N PHE A 246 11.95 10.35 15.90
CA PHE A 246 13.17 9.68 15.43
C PHE A 246 14.32 10.65 15.10
N PRO A 247 14.73 11.56 16.00
CA PRO A 247 15.72 12.60 15.67
C PRO A 247 17.13 12.07 15.40
N ASP A 248 17.46 10.83 15.80
CA ASP A 248 18.84 10.33 15.82
C ASP A 248 19.12 9.28 14.72
N ASN A 249 18.15 9.02 13.81
CA ASN A 249 18.31 8.02 12.74
C ASN A 249 17.71 8.50 11.41
N THR A 250 17.65 7.61 10.39
CA THR A 250 17.15 7.93 9.04
C THR A 250 15.70 8.41 9.02
N TYR A 251 14.89 8.06 10.01
CA TYR A 251 13.49 8.50 10.11
C TYR A 251 13.35 9.97 10.56
N GLY A 252 14.43 10.56 11.07
CA GLY A 252 14.50 11.99 11.41
C GLY A 252 14.66 12.92 10.20
N VAL A 253 14.74 12.37 8.98
CA VAL A 253 14.78 13.12 7.73
C VAL A 253 13.63 12.71 6.81
N ASP A 254 13.35 13.54 5.80
CA ASP A 254 12.27 13.27 4.84
C ASP A 254 12.82 12.54 3.61
N SER A 255 12.46 11.25 3.44
CA SER A 255 12.83 10.45 2.29
C SER A 255 12.19 10.94 0.99
N GLY A 256 11.00 11.54 1.08
CA GLY A 256 10.31 12.19 -0.04
C GLY A 256 10.98 13.46 -0.51
N GLY A 257 11.60 14.17 0.43
CA GLY A 257 12.34 15.40 0.18
C GLY A 257 11.64 16.66 0.69
N ASP A 258 12.40 17.51 1.36
CA ASP A 258 11.98 18.84 1.75
C ASP A 258 12.23 19.83 0.60
N PRO A 259 11.23 20.54 0.07
CA PRO A 259 11.43 21.50 -1.02
C PRO A 259 12.49 22.56 -0.74
N THR A 260 12.74 22.89 0.54
CA THR A 260 13.80 23.85 0.91
C THR A 260 15.20 23.24 0.89
N VAL A 261 15.30 21.91 0.86
CA VAL A 261 16.53 21.10 0.92
C VAL A 261 16.81 20.39 -0.41
N ILE A 262 15.80 19.96 -1.14
CA ILE A 262 15.93 19.28 -2.46
C ILE A 262 16.92 19.99 -3.38
N PRO A 263 16.93 21.36 -3.51
CA PRO A 263 17.87 22.06 -4.40
C PRO A 263 19.34 22.01 -3.98
N GLN A 264 19.67 21.31 -2.90
CA GLN A 264 21.06 21.06 -2.49
C GLN A 264 21.61 19.75 -3.05
N LEU A 265 20.73 18.86 -3.55
CA LEU A 265 21.13 17.57 -4.10
C LEU A 265 21.89 17.75 -5.40
N THR A 266 23.07 17.17 -5.48
CA THR A 266 23.89 17.14 -6.68
C THR A 266 23.72 15.85 -7.48
N PHE A 267 23.96 15.92 -8.79
CA PHE A 267 23.95 14.73 -9.65
C PHE A 267 25.02 13.69 -9.24
N ALA A 268 26.14 14.12 -8.67
CA ALA A 268 27.16 13.21 -8.16
C ALA A 268 26.64 12.38 -6.97
N GLU A 269 26.00 13.02 -5.98
CA GLU A 269 25.38 12.32 -4.84
C GLU A 269 24.26 11.38 -5.28
N PHE A 270 23.42 11.82 -6.23
CA PHE A 270 22.37 10.99 -6.84
C PHE A 270 22.95 9.70 -7.45
N ARG A 271 24.00 9.80 -8.23
CA ARG A 271 24.70 8.66 -8.83
C ARG A 271 25.33 7.74 -7.80
N ASP A 272 25.98 8.34 -6.79
CA ASP A 272 26.67 7.59 -5.74
C ASP A 272 25.68 6.83 -4.88
N PHE A 273 24.51 7.39 -4.60
CA PHE A 273 23.43 6.74 -3.85
C PHE A 273 22.89 5.53 -4.62
N HIS A 274 22.58 5.66 -5.92
CA HIS A 274 22.22 4.52 -6.76
C HIS A 274 23.33 3.46 -6.73
N GLY A 275 24.57 3.83 -7.01
CA GLY A 275 25.71 2.92 -7.01
C GLY A 275 25.94 2.22 -5.66
N LYS A 276 25.52 2.84 -4.55
CA LYS A 276 25.60 2.24 -3.21
C LYS A 276 24.48 1.26 -2.95
N PHE A 277 23.22 1.66 -3.14
CA PHE A 277 22.06 0.94 -2.64
C PHE A 277 21.30 0.11 -3.68
N TYR A 278 21.36 0.48 -4.97
CA TYR A 278 20.66 -0.23 -6.04
C TYR A 278 21.49 -1.39 -6.59
N HIS A 279 21.64 -2.39 -5.75
CA HIS A 279 22.45 -3.57 -6.05
C HIS A 279 21.75 -4.85 -5.57
N PRO A 280 21.85 -5.98 -6.32
CA PRO A 280 21.22 -7.23 -5.91
C PRO A 280 21.55 -7.67 -4.50
N SER A 281 22.78 -7.44 -4.01
CA SER A 281 23.16 -7.78 -2.64
C SER A 281 22.39 -7.03 -1.53
N ASN A 282 21.67 -5.95 -1.87
CA ASN A 282 20.83 -5.17 -0.97
C ASN A 282 19.33 -5.41 -1.20
N SER A 283 18.98 -6.28 -2.15
CA SER A 283 17.58 -6.47 -2.56
C SER A 283 16.88 -7.59 -1.78
N ARG A 284 15.58 -7.43 -1.63
CA ARG A 284 14.60 -8.45 -1.25
C ARG A 284 13.64 -8.61 -2.42
N MET A 285 13.57 -9.80 -3.00
CA MET A 285 12.74 -10.07 -4.18
C MET A 285 11.60 -10.99 -3.80
N TRP A 286 10.41 -10.64 -4.22
CA TRP A 286 9.18 -11.32 -3.92
C TRP A 286 8.51 -11.82 -5.18
N PHE A 287 8.02 -13.07 -5.14
CA PHE A 287 7.09 -13.62 -6.12
C PHE A 287 5.88 -14.25 -5.43
N TYR A 288 4.74 -14.16 -6.08
CA TYR A 288 3.49 -14.76 -5.63
C TYR A 288 2.64 -15.14 -6.85
N GLY A 289 1.96 -16.29 -6.79
CA GLY A 289 0.98 -16.70 -7.80
C GLY A 289 1.20 -18.11 -8.34
N ASP A 290 0.48 -18.40 -9.42
CA ASP A 290 0.36 -19.72 -10.05
C ASP A 290 1.41 -20.01 -11.15
N ASP A 291 2.37 -19.11 -11.38
CA ASP A 291 3.40 -19.26 -12.38
C ASP A 291 4.57 -20.14 -11.91
N ASP A 292 5.33 -20.66 -12.89
CA ASP A 292 6.41 -21.62 -12.67
C ASP A 292 7.59 -21.01 -11.91
N VAL A 293 8.00 -21.65 -10.80
CA VAL A 293 9.10 -21.21 -9.93
C VAL A 293 10.45 -21.26 -10.66
N GLU A 294 10.70 -22.25 -11.54
CA GLU A 294 11.93 -22.35 -12.31
C GLU A 294 12.10 -21.15 -13.26
N GLU A 295 11.02 -20.76 -13.94
CA GLU A 295 11.02 -19.57 -14.79
C GLU A 295 11.26 -18.27 -14.01
N ARG A 296 10.72 -18.15 -12.78
CA ARG A 296 11.03 -17.02 -11.87
C ARG A 296 12.54 -16.91 -11.62
N LEU A 297 13.18 -18.02 -11.26
CA LEU A 297 14.63 -18.06 -10.97
C LEU A 297 15.46 -17.77 -12.23
N LYS A 298 15.07 -18.31 -13.37
CA LYS A 298 15.73 -18.10 -14.66
C LYS A 298 15.70 -16.64 -15.09
N ILE A 299 14.56 -15.95 -14.97
CA ILE A 299 14.45 -14.53 -15.25
C ILE A 299 15.39 -13.75 -14.33
N LEU A 300 15.34 -13.99 -13.04
CA LEU A 300 16.22 -13.31 -12.08
C LEU A 300 17.70 -13.54 -12.37
N ASP A 301 18.12 -14.78 -12.61
CA ASP A 301 19.52 -15.10 -12.87
C ASP A 301 20.07 -14.37 -14.11
N SER A 302 19.22 -14.16 -15.13
CA SER A 302 19.60 -13.41 -16.34
C SER A 302 20.05 -11.97 -16.06
N PHE A 303 19.62 -11.38 -14.96
CA PHE A 303 20.05 -10.06 -14.49
C PHE A 303 21.11 -10.16 -13.39
N LEU A 304 20.87 -11.01 -12.39
CA LEU A 304 21.71 -11.06 -11.18
C LEU A 304 23.10 -11.61 -11.44
N SER A 305 23.25 -12.53 -12.41
CA SER A 305 24.56 -13.11 -12.79
C SER A 305 25.54 -12.09 -13.36
N GLU A 306 25.08 -10.90 -13.76
CA GLU A 306 25.93 -9.78 -14.22
C GLU A 306 26.68 -9.10 -13.06
N PHE A 307 26.21 -9.27 -11.81
CA PHE A 307 26.76 -8.61 -10.62
C PHE A 307 27.62 -9.55 -9.78
N ASP A 308 28.62 -9.00 -9.14
CA ASP A 308 29.37 -9.68 -8.09
C ASP A 308 28.81 -9.32 -6.71
N ARG A 309 29.07 -10.14 -5.69
CA ARG A 309 28.66 -9.81 -4.33
C ARG A 309 29.31 -8.54 -3.82
N LYS A 310 28.52 -7.67 -3.22
CA LYS A 310 28.93 -6.41 -2.62
C LYS A 310 28.47 -6.34 -1.17
N GLU A 311 29.34 -5.95 -0.25
CA GLU A 311 28.95 -5.59 1.10
C GLU A 311 28.40 -4.17 1.11
N ILE A 312 27.14 -4.04 1.57
CA ILE A 312 26.42 -2.78 1.58
C ILE A 312 25.88 -2.58 2.98
N ASP A 313 26.35 -1.52 3.64
CA ASP A 313 25.73 -1.08 4.89
C ASP A 313 24.51 -0.23 4.57
N SER A 314 23.35 -0.84 4.72
CA SER A 314 22.04 -0.21 4.63
C SER A 314 21.25 -0.41 5.94
N THR A 315 21.96 -0.66 7.04
CA THR A 315 21.35 -0.91 8.35
C THR A 315 20.59 0.32 8.85
N ILE A 316 19.37 0.09 9.31
CA ILE A 316 18.56 1.14 9.93
C ILE A 316 18.89 1.18 11.43
N ALA A 317 19.43 2.28 11.89
CA ALA A 317 19.70 2.47 13.31
C ALA A 317 18.39 2.61 14.11
N THR A 318 18.34 2.07 15.34
CA THR A 318 17.20 2.28 16.23
C THR A 318 17.32 3.60 16.98
N GLN A 319 16.17 4.26 17.14
CA GLN A 319 16.04 5.44 18.00
C GLN A 319 16.10 5.01 19.46
N LYS A 320 16.94 5.66 20.26
CA LYS A 320 16.99 5.46 21.71
C LYS A 320 15.82 6.15 22.39
N TYR A 321 15.28 5.51 23.44
CA TYR A 321 14.19 6.11 24.21
C TYR A 321 14.59 7.45 24.83
N PHE A 322 13.66 8.39 24.81
CA PHE A 322 13.82 9.65 25.54
C PHE A 322 13.75 9.42 27.04
N THR A 323 14.45 10.24 27.80
CA THR A 323 14.39 10.22 29.27
C THR A 323 13.16 10.96 29.82
N GLU A 324 12.55 11.83 29.01
CA GLU A 324 11.35 12.61 29.34
C GLU A 324 10.54 12.91 28.07
N PRO A 325 9.22 13.09 28.20
CA PRO A 325 8.37 13.48 27.08
C PRO A 325 8.79 14.81 26.46
N LYS A 326 8.59 14.94 25.13
CA LYS A 326 8.91 16.15 24.36
C LYS A 326 7.64 16.81 23.82
N ARG A 327 7.74 18.11 23.53
CA ARG A 327 6.75 18.88 22.80
C ARG A 327 7.40 19.60 21.63
N VAL A 328 6.76 19.56 20.50
CA VAL A 328 7.12 20.32 19.29
C VAL A 328 5.96 21.22 18.91
N VAL A 329 6.27 22.49 18.68
CA VAL A 329 5.31 23.47 18.16
C VAL A 329 5.76 23.89 16.78
N ALA A 330 4.93 23.65 15.79
CA ALA A 330 5.18 23.97 14.40
C ALA A 330 4.01 24.74 13.78
N SER A 331 4.19 25.24 12.56
CA SER A 331 3.14 25.96 11.83
C SER A 331 2.93 25.37 10.46
N TYR A 332 1.73 25.55 9.91
CA TYR A 332 1.38 25.23 8.53
C TYR A 332 0.80 26.44 7.82
N VAL A 333 0.89 26.47 6.49
CA VAL A 333 0.34 27.54 5.66
C VAL A 333 -1.18 27.50 5.73
N ALA A 334 -1.79 28.52 6.33
CA ALA A 334 -3.25 28.64 6.43
C ALA A 334 -3.83 29.46 5.28
N GLY A 335 -5.04 29.08 4.82
CA GLY A 335 -5.82 29.85 3.85
C GLY A 335 -6.44 31.13 4.45
N GLU A 336 -6.91 32.02 3.59
CA GLU A 336 -7.66 33.21 4.03
C GLU A 336 -8.99 32.79 4.72
N GLY A 337 -9.23 33.25 5.95
CA GLY A 337 -10.45 32.99 6.71
C GLY A 337 -10.42 31.79 7.66
N GLU A 338 -9.31 31.06 7.79
CA GLU A 338 -9.22 29.83 8.60
C GLU A 338 -8.51 30.06 9.96
N GLU A 339 -8.92 30.99 10.78
CA GLU A 339 -8.03 31.50 11.82
C GLU A 339 -8.21 31.00 13.25
N ALA A 340 -9.42 30.71 13.69
CA ALA A 340 -9.67 30.63 15.12
C ALA A 340 -9.64 29.21 15.73
N GLU A 341 -9.92 28.18 14.92
CA GLU A 341 -10.15 26.82 15.43
C GLU A 341 -9.60 25.77 14.48
N LYS A 342 -8.34 25.93 14.08
CA LYS A 342 -7.72 25.05 13.04
C LYS A 342 -6.39 24.42 13.46
N SER A 343 -6.01 24.54 14.73
CA SER A 343 -4.81 23.86 15.22
C SER A 343 -4.99 22.35 15.22
N PHE A 344 -3.87 21.66 15.11
CA PHE A 344 -3.77 20.21 15.30
C PHE A 344 -3.02 19.94 16.59
N VAL A 345 -3.44 18.94 17.31
CA VAL A 345 -2.68 18.41 18.44
C VAL A 345 -2.65 16.90 18.36
N GLN A 346 -1.47 16.31 18.35
CA GLN A 346 -1.27 14.87 18.26
C GLN A 346 -0.24 14.41 19.28
N VAL A 347 -0.56 13.36 19.99
CA VAL A 347 0.36 12.68 20.92
C VAL A 347 0.85 11.41 20.25
N ASN A 348 2.17 11.22 20.26
CA ASN A 348 2.86 10.15 19.57
C ASN A 348 3.76 9.38 20.53
N TRP A 349 3.83 8.07 20.40
CA TRP A 349 4.68 7.20 21.22
C TRP A 349 5.51 6.26 20.33
N LEU A 350 6.75 6.03 20.73
CA LEU A 350 7.56 4.93 20.23
C LEU A 350 7.29 3.71 21.11
N LEU A 351 6.81 2.60 20.55
CA LEU A 351 6.27 1.50 21.34
C LEU A 351 7.30 0.43 21.71
N ASN A 352 8.31 0.19 20.85
CA ASN A 352 9.27 -0.89 21.04
C ASN A 352 10.64 -0.56 20.43
N ASP A 353 11.70 -1.25 20.87
CA ASP A 353 13.08 -1.07 20.38
C ASP A 353 13.32 -1.67 18.98
N GLY A 354 12.38 -2.42 18.45
CA GLY A 354 12.43 -3.06 17.14
C GLY A 354 11.06 -3.63 16.79
N PRO A 355 10.96 -4.43 15.70
CA PRO A 355 9.72 -5.11 15.36
C PRO A 355 9.19 -5.96 16.53
N PHE A 356 7.89 -6.10 16.63
CA PHE A 356 7.26 -7.01 17.59
C PHE A 356 7.42 -8.47 17.13
N ASP A 357 7.47 -9.41 18.07
CA ASP A 357 7.14 -10.80 17.76
C ASP A 357 5.66 -10.92 17.38
N THR A 358 5.30 -11.99 16.65
CA THR A 358 3.97 -12.12 16.04
C THR A 358 2.83 -12.12 17.07
N GLU A 359 3.03 -12.74 18.27
CA GLU A 359 2.01 -12.73 19.33
C GLU A 359 1.82 -11.32 19.91
N THR A 360 2.92 -10.61 20.15
CA THR A 360 2.87 -9.22 20.64
C THR A 360 2.26 -8.29 19.58
N ALA A 361 2.62 -8.44 18.29
CA ALA A 361 2.04 -7.66 17.20
C ALA A 361 0.52 -7.83 17.13
N LEU A 362 0.01 -9.07 17.24
CA LEU A 362 -1.43 -9.35 17.31
C LEU A 362 -2.07 -8.70 18.55
N ALA A 363 -1.45 -8.81 19.71
CA ALA A 363 -1.99 -8.23 20.95
C ALA A 363 -2.07 -6.70 20.87
N VAL A 364 -1.06 -6.05 20.29
CA VAL A 364 -1.05 -4.59 20.08
C VAL A 364 -2.05 -4.18 19.00
N GLY A 365 -2.20 -4.98 17.93
CA GLY A 365 -3.24 -4.77 16.92
C GLY A 365 -4.66 -4.89 17.49
N PHE A 366 -4.92 -5.84 18.38
CA PHE A 366 -6.19 -5.90 19.11
C PHE A 366 -6.38 -4.72 20.06
N LEU A 367 -5.32 -4.29 20.75
CA LEU A 367 -5.37 -3.11 21.59
C LEU A 367 -5.70 -1.85 20.78
N ASP A 368 -5.07 -1.65 19.64
CA ASP A 368 -5.38 -0.54 18.73
C ASP A 368 -6.86 -0.55 18.31
N ASN A 369 -7.37 -1.71 17.91
CA ASN A 369 -8.77 -1.86 17.55
C ASN A 369 -9.73 -1.61 18.73
N LEU A 370 -9.37 -2.05 19.94
CA LEU A 370 -10.13 -1.80 21.16
C LEU A 370 -10.16 -0.31 21.53
N LEU A 371 -9.09 0.43 21.25
CA LEU A 371 -8.98 1.86 21.54
C LEU A 371 -9.67 2.73 20.49
N LEU A 372 -9.57 2.36 19.19
CA LEU A 372 -9.90 3.24 18.06
C LEU A 372 -10.75 2.59 16.97
N GLY A 373 -10.85 1.25 16.90
CA GLY A 373 -11.33 0.51 15.74
C GLY A 373 -12.83 0.65 15.43
N SER A 374 -13.63 1.15 16.37
CA SER A 374 -15.07 1.35 16.18
C SER A 374 -15.54 2.69 16.75
N PRO A 375 -16.70 3.22 16.32
CA PRO A 375 -17.28 4.41 16.94
C PRO A 375 -17.56 4.26 18.44
N ALA A 376 -17.71 3.02 18.93
CA ALA A 376 -17.92 2.73 20.35
C ALA A 376 -16.60 2.48 21.13
N ALA A 377 -15.46 2.52 20.45
CA ALA A 377 -14.16 2.36 21.08
C ALA A 377 -13.88 3.56 22.02
N PRO A 378 -13.47 3.32 23.27
CA PRO A 378 -13.55 4.33 24.33
C PRO A 378 -12.68 5.56 24.07
N LEU A 379 -11.49 5.42 23.51
CA LEU A 379 -10.62 6.55 23.22
C LEU A 379 -11.14 7.36 22.04
N ARG A 380 -11.61 6.68 21.00
CA ARG A 380 -12.25 7.30 19.85
C ARG A 380 -13.51 8.06 20.23
N MET A 381 -14.40 7.42 20.98
CA MET A 381 -15.66 8.01 21.43
C MET A 381 -15.41 9.26 22.31
N ALA A 382 -14.46 9.17 23.25
CA ALA A 382 -14.10 10.31 24.10
C ALA A 382 -13.64 11.53 23.27
N LEU A 383 -12.86 11.32 22.22
CA LEU A 383 -12.39 12.39 21.35
C LEU A 383 -13.51 12.94 20.45
N GLU A 384 -14.31 12.09 19.82
CA GLU A 384 -15.40 12.49 18.92
C GLU A 384 -16.51 13.25 19.70
N GLU A 385 -16.83 12.83 20.94
CA GLU A 385 -17.88 13.45 21.74
C GLU A 385 -17.41 14.68 22.54
N SER A 386 -16.10 14.95 22.59
CA SER A 386 -15.54 16.06 23.36
C SER A 386 -15.99 17.44 22.86
N GLY A 387 -16.24 17.56 21.56
CA GLY A 387 -16.46 18.85 20.91
C GLY A 387 -15.24 19.78 20.88
N LEU A 388 -14.03 19.28 21.20
CA LEU A 388 -12.78 20.06 21.25
C LEU A 388 -12.11 20.21 19.88
N GLY A 389 -12.55 19.46 18.87
CA GLY A 389 -12.00 19.50 17.52
C GLY A 389 -12.97 18.99 16.48
N GLU A 390 -12.61 19.11 15.19
CA GLU A 390 -13.45 18.74 14.05
C GLU A 390 -13.32 17.25 13.67
N ALA A 391 -12.11 16.68 13.81
CA ALA A 391 -11.85 15.30 13.44
C ALA A 391 -10.60 14.74 14.15
N ILE A 392 -10.57 13.41 14.28
CA ILE A 392 -9.41 12.67 14.79
C ILE A 392 -8.27 12.72 13.78
N VAL A 393 -7.05 12.90 14.28
CA VAL A 393 -5.78 12.72 13.58
C VAL A 393 -4.92 11.71 14.33
N GLY A 394 -3.90 11.17 13.65
CA GLY A 394 -3.20 9.99 14.14
C GLY A 394 -4.04 8.74 13.90
N TYR A 395 -3.39 7.68 13.46
CA TYR A 395 -4.08 6.49 12.97
C TYR A 395 -3.90 5.28 13.90
N GLY A 396 -3.55 5.53 15.16
CA GLY A 396 -3.25 4.46 16.10
C GLY A 396 -1.87 3.83 15.83
N LEU A 397 -1.86 2.51 15.73
CA LEU A 397 -0.66 1.72 15.50
C LEU A 397 -0.10 1.91 14.08
N GLU A 398 1.22 2.17 14.02
CA GLU A 398 2.04 2.12 12.82
C GLU A 398 3.21 1.17 13.06
N ASP A 399 3.28 0.06 12.30
CA ASP A 399 4.26 -1.02 12.49
C ASP A 399 5.05 -1.37 11.20
N GLU A 400 4.99 -0.52 10.19
CA GLU A 400 5.75 -0.69 8.95
C GLU A 400 7.23 -0.26 9.06
N LEU A 401 7.56 0.59 10.04
CA LEU A 401 8.93 1.00 10.33
C LEU A 401 9.63 -0.02 11.25
N ARG A 402 10.96 0.08 11.34
CA ARG A 402 11.74 -0.79 12.22
C ARG A 402 11.25 -0.78 13.67
N GLN A 403 10.83 0.38 14.15
CA GLN A 403 10.28 0.57 15.49
C GLN A 403 8.84 1.04 15.39
N PRO A 404 7.88 0.27 15.94
CA PRO A 404 6.47 0.61 15.84
C PRO A 404 6.11 1.83 16.69
N THR A 405 5.13 2.59 16.22
CA THR A 405 4.64 3.80 16.87
C THR A 405 3.13 3.75 17.10
N PHE A 406 2.63 4.63 17.95
CA PHE A 406 1.21 4.88 18.14
C PHE A 406 0.96 6.38 18.16
N ALA A 407 -0.08 6.83 17.48
CA ALA A 407 -0.40 8.25 17.36
C ALA A 407 -1.90 8.51 17.43
N ILE A 408 -2.31 9.53 18.20
CA ILE A 408 -3.70 9.95 18.31
C ILE A 408 -3.81 11.43 18.65
N GLY A 409 -4.80 12.11 18.08
CA GLY A 409 -5.05 13.52 18.34
C GLY A 409 -6.31 14.05 17.69
N LEU A 410 -6.46 15.35 17.67
CA LEU A 410 -7.54 16.07 17.01
C LEU A 410 -7.01 17.18 16.10
N LYS A 411 -7.72 17.47 15.03
CA LYS A 411 -7.59 18.68 14.19
C LYS A 411 -8.82 19.54 14.29
N GLY A 412 -8.68 20.82 13.87
CA GLY A 412 -9.73 21.80 14.02
C GLY A 412 -9.92 22.23 15.47
N VAL A 413 -8.83 22.31 16.23
CA VAL A 413 -8.82 22.59 17.67
C VAL A 413 -8.56 24.08 17.89
N ALA A 414 -9.35 24.73 18.76
CA ALA A 414 -9.04 26.08 19.22
C ALA A 414 -7.72 26.08 20.01
N LYS A 415 -6.89 27.09 19.81
CA LYS A 415 -5.53 27.13 20.41
C LYS A 415 -5.56 27.00 21.93
N GLU A 416 -6.53 27.61 22.61
CA GLU A 416 -6.74 27.51 24.06
C GLU A 416 -7.19 26.13 24.54
N ASP A 417 -7.70 25.27 23.63
CA ASP A 417 -8.21 23.95 23.95
C ASP A 417 -7.17 22.82 23.73
N ILE A 418 -6.02 23.13 23.13
CA ILE A 418 -4.93 22.17 22.93
C ILE A 418 -4.55 21.42 24.21
N PRO A 419 -4.34 22.07 25.37
CA PRO A 419 -4.04 21.36 26.62
C PRO A 419 -5.18 20.44 27.09
N LYS A 420 -6.45 20.79 26.78
CA LYS A 420 -7.60 19.97 27.14
C LYS A 420 -7.64 18.66 26.32
N VAL A 421 -7.30 18.72 25.02
CA VAL A 421 -7.21 17.53 24.17
C VAL A 421 -6.13 16.59 24.69
N GLU A 422 -4.96 17.09 25.01
CA GLU A 422 -3.86 16.27 25.56
C GLU A 422 -4.25 15.63 26.90
N SER A 423 -4.90 16.39 27.80
CA SER A 423 -5.42 15.88 29.07
C SER A 423 -6.49 14.80 28.82
N LEU A 424 -7.43 15.04 27.92
CA LEU A 424 -8.48 14.07 27.57
C LEU A 424 -7.91 12.74 27.09
N ILE A 425 -6.90 12.78 26.19
CA ILE A 425 -6.22 11.57 25.71
C ILE A 425 -5.59 10.81 26.89
N THR A 426 -4.80 11.52 27.71
CA THR A 426 -4.04 10.92 28.79
C THR A 426 -4.96 10.35 29.89
N GLU A 427 -5.99 11.10 30.29
CA GLU A 427 -6.96 10.70 31.29
C GLU A 427 -7.82 9.52 30.83
N THR A 428 -8.22 9.52 29.53
CA THR A 428 -8.98 8.42 28.95
C THR A 428 -8.16 7.13 28.91
N ILE A 429 -6.89 7.20 28.48
CA ILE A 429 -5.97 6.06 28.50
C ILE A 429 -5.76 5.53 29.92
N ALA A 430 -5.55 6.43 30.90
CA ALA A 430 -5.39 6.06 32.31
C ALA A 430 -6.65 5.38 32.86
N LYS A 431 -7.84 5.92 32.56
CA LYS A 431 -9.12 5.34 32.95
C LYS A 431 -9.31 3.94 32.36
N ILE A 432 -9.01 3.77 31.07
CA ILE A 432 -9.09 2.43 30.42
C ILE A 432 -8.12 1.45 31.10
N ALA A 433 -6.94 1.88 31.49
CA ALA A 433 -5.97 1.05 32.20
C ALA A 433 -6.40 0.70 33.66
N GLU A 434 -7.29 1.48 34.27
CA GLU A 434 -7.88 1.17 35.57
C GLU A 434 -9.12 0.25 35.46
N GLU A 435 -10.01 0.53 34.51
CA GLU A 435 -11.30 -0.14 34.37
C GLU A 435 -11.21 -1.42 33.51
N GLY A 436 -10.21 -1.50 32.62
CA GLY A 436 -10.08 -2.56 31.61
C GLY A 436 -11.12 -2.45 30.50
N PHE A 437 -11.13 -3.46 29.62
CA PHE A 437 -12.16 -3.60 28.58
C PHE A 437 -13.21 -4.61 28.97
N THR A 438 -14.45 -4.38 28.55
CA THR A 438 -15.52 -5.39 28.72
C THR A 438 -15.25 -6.63 27.88
N GLN A 439 -15.64 -7.81 28.35
CA GLN A 439 -15.49 -9.04 27.58
C GLN A 439 -16.16 -8.95 26.20
N ALA A 440 -17.34 -8.33 26.13
CA ALA A 440 -18.03 -8.12 24.85
C ALA A 440 -17.23 -7.27 23.85
N ALA A 441 -16.50 -6.25 24.30
CA ALA A 441 -15.61 -5.45 23.45
C ALA A 441 -14.43 -6.28 22.96
N ILE A 442 -13.81 -7.06 23.85
CA ILE A 442 -12.71 -7.98 23.50
C ILE A 442 -13.16 -9.00 22.47
N ASP A 443 -14.29 -9.67 22.71
CA ASP A 443 -14.85 -10.68 21.79
C ASP A 443 -15.17 -10.06 20.42
N SER A 444 -15.72 -8.86 20.39
CA SER A 444 -16.01 -8.13 19.14
C SER A 444 -14.74 -7.79 18.36
N SER A 445 -13.71 -7.29 19.05
CA SER A 445 -12.42 -6.95 18.43
C SER A 445 -11.74 -8.20 17.86
N VAL A 446 -11.67 -9.28 18.66
CA VAL A 446 -11.07 -10.55 18.24
C VAL A 446 -11.77 -11.11 17.02
N ASN A 447 -13.11 -11.16 17.04
CA ASN A 447 -13.89 -11.69 15.92
C ASN A 447 -13.71 -10.86 14.65
N SER A 448 -13.68 -9.53 14.77
CA SER A 448 -13.53 -8.63 13.61
C SER A 448 -12.15 -8.76 12.97
N ILE A 449 -11.09 -8.78 13.78
CA ILE A 449 -9.71 -8.88 13.29
C ILE A 449 -9.44 -10.27 12.74
N GLU A 450 -9.86 -11.34 13.45
CA GLU A 450 -9.72 -12.71 12.96
C GLU A 450 -10.44 -12.90 11.62
N PHE A 451 -11.66 -12.40 11.50
CA PHE A 451 -12.38 -12.43 10.23
C PHE A 451 -11.61 -11.71 9.12
N ALA A 452 -11.13 -10.50 9.38
CA ALA A 452 -10.36 -9.74 8.39
C ALA A 452 -9.06 -10.45 7.97
N MET A 453 -8.34 -11.07 8.91
CA MET A 453 -7.14 -11.85 8.61
C MET A 453 -7.44 -13.10 7.77
N ARG A 454 -8.52 -13.84 8.08
CA ARG A 454 -8.92 -15.03 7.34
C ARG A 454 -9.45 -14.69 5.96
N GLU A 455 -10.31 -13.68 5.85
CA GLU A 455 -10.86 -13.23 4.58
C GLU A 455 -9.77 -12.67 3.66
N ASN A 456 -8.79 -11.97 4.24
CA ASN A 456 -7.71 -11.30 3.53
C ASN A 456 -8.21 -10.54 2.30
N ASN A 457 -9.30 -9.77 2.51
CA ASN A 457 -9.94 -8.99 1.46
C ASN A 457 -9.18 -7.69 1.24
N THR A 458 -8.34 -7.66 0.26
CA THR A 458 -7.52 -6.49 -0.12
C THR A 458 -8.20 -5.56 -1.13
N GLY A 459 -9.46 -5.82 -1.46
CA GLY A 459 -10.21 -5.06 -2.45
C GLY A 459 -9.58 -5.15 -3.84
N ARG A 460 -9.20 -4.01 -4.41
CA ARG A 460 -8.52 -3.94 -5.72
C ARG A 460 -7.00 -4.08 -5.63
N PHE A 461 -6.43 -3.99 -4.44
CA PHE A 461 -4.99 -4.17 -4.26
C PHE A 461 -4.64 -5.65 -4.37
N PRO A 462 -3.63 -6.04 -5.16
CA PRO A 462 -3.27 -7.45 -5.32
C PRO A 462 -2.90 -8.11 -3.99
N ARG A 463 -3.52 -9.26 -3.70
CA ARG A 463 -3.30 -10.00 -2.46
C ARG A 463 -1.82 -10.34 -2.23
N GLY A 464 -1.14 -10.79 -3.29
CA GLY A 464 0.29 -11.11 -3.21
C GLY A 464 1.17 -9.94 -2.83
N LEU A 465 0.81 -8.70 -3.23
CA LEU A 465 1.53 -7.49 -2.82
C LEU A 465 1.23 -7.09 -1.37
N SER A 466 0.00 -7.31 -0.89
CA SER A 466 -0.33 -7.10 0.52
C SER A 466 0.51 -8.01 1.43
N LEU A 467 0.66 -9.29 1.04
CA LEU A 467 1.50 -10.24 1.76
C LEU A 467 2.99 -9.87 1.68
N MET A 468 3.44 -9.35 0.53
CA MET A 468 4.79 -8.82 0.38
C MET A 468 5.09 -7.69 1.38
N LEU A 469 4.23 -6.67 1.43
CA LEU A 469 4.41 -5.54 2.34
C LEU A 469 4.44 -6.00 3.81
N ARG A 470 3.56 -6.94 4.18
CA ARG A 470 3.57 -7.55 5.50
C ARG A 470 4.88 -8.31 5.78
N SER A 471 5.39 -9.10 4.83
CA SER A 471 6.66 -9.80 4.99
C SER A 471 7.84 -8.85 5.13
N LEU A 472 7.84 -7.73 4.40
CA LEU A 472 8.89 -6.72 4.44
C LEU A 472 9.04 -6.05 5.82
N SER A 473 7.96 -5.92 6.61
CA SER A 473 8.04 -5.32 7.96
C SER A 473 8.90 -6.14 8.95
N ALA A 474 9.17 -7.40 8.64
CA ALA A 474 10.14 -8.22 9.37
C ALA A 474 11.43 -8.42 8.55
N TRP A 475 11.32 -8.76 7.27
CA TRP A 475 12.44 -9.16 6.42
C TRP A 475 13.50 -8.06 6.23
N LEU A 476 13.08 -6.80 6.15
CA LEU A 476 14.01 -5.67 6.02
C LEU A 476 14.84 -5.41 7.28
N TYR A 477 14.44 -5.97 8.42
CA TYR A 477 15.08 -5.79 9.71
C TYR A 477 15.62 -7.10 10.29
N GLU A 478 16.00 -8.03 9.40
CA GLU A 478 16.60 -9.33 9.70
C GLU A 478 15.67 -10.31 10.47
N GLY A 479 14.36 -10.02 10.50
CA GLY A 479 13.31 -10.91 10.99
C GLY A 479 12.93 -11.99 9.98
N ASP A 480 12.15 -12.97 10.42
CA ASP A 480 11.66 -14.05 9.58
C ASP A 480 10.45 -13.59 8.74
N PRO A 481 10.59 -13.51 7.40
CA PRO A 481 9.50 -13.03 6.54
C PRO A 481 8.31 -14.01 6.42
N VAL A 482 8.49 -15.27 6.79
CA VAL A 482 7.44 -16.29 6.73
C VAL A 482 6.64 -16.33 8.02
N GLU A 483 7.30 -16.19 9.17
CA GLU A 483 6.62 -16.23 10.47
C GLU A 483 5.60 -15.11 10.63
N ILE A 484 5.85 -13.92 10.08
CA ILE A 484 4.90 -12.81 10.15
C ILE A 484 3.60 -13.09 9.35
N LEU A 485 3.63 -14.03 8.40
CA LEU A 485 2.46 -14.46 7.63
C LEU A 485 1.62 -15.50 8.38
N ARG A 486 2.19 -16.19 9.37
CA ARG A 486 1.51 -17.21 10.17
C ARG A 486 0.81 -16.56 11.37
N PHE A 487 -0.49 -16.58 11.37
CA PHE A 487 -1.26 -15.98 12.48
C PHE A 487 -2.04 -16.99 13.33
N GLU A 488 -2.30 -18.20 12.85
CA GLU A 488 -3.15 -19.18 13.53
C GLU A 488 -2.61 -19.58 14.92
N GLU A 489 -1.34 -19.99 14.99
CA GLU A 489 -0.76 -20.41 16.25
C GLU A 489 -0.57 -19.25 17.25
N PRO A 490 -0.02 -18.08 16.86
CA PRO A 490 0.03 -16.90 17.73
C PRO A 490 -1.35 -16.43 18.20
N LEU A 491 -2.35 -16.44 17.32
CA LEU A 491 -3.73 -16.09 17.66
C LEU A 491 -4.33 -17.06 18.68
N ALA A 492 -4.14 -18.36 18.49
CA ALA A 492 -4.63 -19.38 19.42
C ALA A 492 -3.98 -19.24 20.83
N LYS A 493 -2.65 -18.96 20.86
CA LYS A 493 -1.92 -18.67 22.11
C LYS A 493 -2.48 -17.42 22.80
N LEU A 494 -2.64 -16.34 22.04
CA LEU A 494 -3.16 -15.09 22.56
C LEU A 494 -4.59 -15.23 23.11
N LYS A 495 -5.48 -15.93 22.40
CA LYS A 495 -6.83 -16.27 22.87
C LYS A 495 -6.80 -17.07 24.18
N ALA A 496 -5.91 -18.05 24.28
CA ALA A 496 -5.73 -18.85 25.50
C ALA A 496 -5.21 -18.03 26.68
N ARG A 497 -4.40 -17.01 26.45
CA ARG A 497 -3.95 -16.04 27.46
C ARG A 497 -5.08 -15.12 27.89
N MET A 498 -5.77 -14.49 26.95
CA MET A 498 -6.91 -13.60 27.23
C MET A 498 -8.02 -14.27 28.04
N ALA A 499 -8.19 -15.59 27.90
CA ALA A 499 -9.15 -16.35 28.72
C ALA A 499 -8.72 -16.52 30.19
N LYS A 500 -7.46 -16.22 30.55
CA LYS A 500 -6.88 -16.48 31.88
C LYS A 500 -6.37 -15.23 32.57
N GLU A 501 -5.97 -14.23 31.81
CA GLU A 501 -5.33 -13.03 32.33
C GLU A 501 -5.73 -11.79 31.51
N ASP A 502 -5.61 -10.63 32.11
CA ASP A 502 -5.71 -9.36 31.40
C ASP A 502 -4.42 -9.10 30.62
N VAL A 503 -4.52 -9.16 29.30
CA VAL A 503 -3.40 -8.93 28.39
C VAL A 503 -3.23 -7.45 28.05
N PHE A 504 -4.32 -6.69 28.01
CA PHE A 504 -4.32 -5.33 27.46
C PHE A 504 -3.90 -4.25 28.44
N THR A 505 -4.33 -4.31 29.69
CA THR A 505 -3.94 -3.32 30.70
C THR A 505 -2.42 -3.23 30.91
N PRO A 506 -1.66 -4.35 30.99
CA PRO A 506 -0.20 -4.29 31.04
C PRO A 506 0.45 -3.62 29.82
N LEU A 507 -0.11 -3.86 28.61
CA LEU A 507 0.37 -3.22 27.39
C LEU A 507 0.12 -1.71 27.40
N ILE A 508 -1.09 -1.27 27.78
CA ILE A 508 -1.40 0.17 27.92
C ILE A 508 -0.43 0.83 28.90
N LYS A 509 -0.22 0.23 30.09
CA LYS A 509 0.68 0.78 31.09
C LYS A 509 2.11 0.91 30.54
N LYS A 510 2.66 -0.18 29.98
CA LYS A 510 4.02 -0.20 29.45
C LYS A 510 4.22 0.75 28.29
N MET A 511 3.30 0.73 27.32
CA MET A 511 3.51 1.36 26.00
C MET A 511 3.03 2.81 25.94
N LEU A 512 2.01 3.19 26.73
CA LEU A 512 1.40 4.52 26.64
C LEU A 512 1.54 5.34 27.92
N ILE A 513 1.38 4.74 29.12
CA ILE A 513 1.40 5.50 30.38
C ILE A 513 2.81 5.70 30.91
N ASP A 514 3.56 4.61 31.10
CA ASP A 514 4.90 4.61 31.67
C ASP A 514 6.00 4.94 30.65
N ASN A 515 5.61 5.12 29.39
CA ASN A 515 6.52 5.35 28.29
C ASN A 515 6.96 6.82 28.23
N THR A 516 8.25 7.05 28.45
CA THR A 516 8.86 8.38 28.36
C THR A 516 9.13 8.83 26.94
N HIS A 517 9.17 7.91 25.95
CA HIS A 517 9.35 8.25 24.54
C HIS A 517 8.00 8.68 23.93
N LYS A 518 7.54 9.83 24.37
CA LYS A 518 6.29 10.47 23.98
C LYS A 518 6.57 11.87 23.43
N VAL A 519 5.95 12.20 22.29
CA VAL A 519 6.05 13.53 21.69
C VAL A 519 4.66 14.08 21.43
N THR A 520 4.35 15.25 21.96
CA THR A 520 3.17 16.02 21.60
C THR A 520 3.53 17.00 20.50
N ILE A 521 2.84 16.90 19.37
CA ILE A 521 2.94 17.86 18.26
C ILE A 521 1.76 18.83 18.37
N GLU A 522 2.08 20.10 18.37
CA GLU A 522 1.16 21.21 18.24
C GLU A 522 1.42 21.91 16.91
N LEU A 523 0.48 21.83 15.96
CA LEU A 523 0.62 22.43 14.65
C LEU A 523 -0.41 23.53 14.47
N ASN A 524 0.07 24.77 14.34
CA ASN A 524 -0.77 25.96 14.31
C ASN A 524 -0.90 26.56 12.91
N PRO A 525 -2.07 27.14 12.54
CA PRO A 525 -2.22 27.86 11.29
C PRO A 525 -1.39 29.16 11.31
N ASP A 526 -0.70 29.45 10.21
CA ASP A 526 0.02 30.70 10.00
C ASP A 526 -0.21 31.20 8.57
N LYS A 527 -0.79 32.40 8.43
CA LYS A 527 -1.13 33.02 7.14
C LYS A 527 0.06 33.64 6.43
N GLU A 528 1.02 34.10 7.18
CA GLU A 528 2.20 34.75 6.64
C GLU A 528 3.26 33.71 6.20
N LEU A 529 3.18 32.49 6.70
CA LEU A 529 4.18 31.44 6.46
C LEU A 529 4.41 31.18 4.97
N GLY A 530 3.32 31.06 4.20
CA GLY A 530 3.44 30.81 2.75
C GLY A 530 4.16 31.93 2.01
N LYS A 531 3.85 33.19 2.38
CA LYS A 531 4.52 34.37 1.82
C LYS A 531 6.00 34.42 2.21
N VAL A 532 6.31 34.11 3.47
CA VAL A 532 7.70 34.06 3.96
C VAL A 532 8.48 32.99 3.20
N GLN A 533 7.94 31.79 3.04
CA GLN A 533 8.55 30.69 2.28
C GLN A 533 8.79 31.08 0.82
N ASP A 534 7.82 31.68 0.15
CA ASP A 534 7.97 32.16 -1.23
C ASP A 534 9.04 33.26 -1.36
N GLU A 535 9.09 34.22 -0.44
CA GLU A 535 10.10 35.27 -0.41
C GLU A 535 11.50 34.70 -0.16
N GLU A 536 11.64 33.73 0.73
CA GLU A 536 12.92 33.03 0.99
C GLU A 536 13.39 32.24 -0.24
N GLU A 537 12.48 31.53 -0.92
CA GLU A 537 12.80 30.79 -2.16
C GLU A 537 13.29 31.76 -3.23
N LYS A 538 12.54 32.83 -3.48
CA LYS A 538 12.92 33.88 -4.44
C LYS A 538 14.27 34.53 -4.10
N ALA A 539 14.50 34.81 -2.82
CA ALA A 539 15.76 35.38 -2.37
C ALA A 539 16.95 34.44 -2.61
N LYS A 540 16.80 33.14 -2.36
CA LYS A 540 17.82 32.11 -2.65
C LYS A 540 18.15 32.06 -4.13
N VAL A 541 17.12 32.00 -4.98
CA VAL A 541 17.29 31.96 -6.44
C VAL A 541 17.91 33.24 -6.98
N ALA A 542 17.45 34.40 -6.49
CA ALA A 542 18.00 35.69 -6.87
C ALA A 542 19.49 35.86 -6.46
N ALA A 543 19.85 35.38 -5.26
CA ALA A 543 21.23 35.38 -4.78
C ALA A 543 22.14 34.50 -5.67
N TYR A 544 21.67 33.29 -6.02
CA TYR A 544 22.38 32.42 -6.96
C TYR A 544 22.59 33.10 -8.32
N ARG A 545 21.50 33.63 -8.90
CA ARG A 545 21.56 34.34 -10.18
C ARG A 545 22.52 35.53 -10.18
N ALA A 546 22.55 36.32 -9.12
CA ALA A 546 23.43 37.47 -8.99
C ALA A 546 24.92 37.10 -8.97
N GLY A 547 25.24 35.85 -8.63
CA GLY A 547 26.61 35.32 -8.67
C GLY A 547 27.03 34.80 -10.03
N LEU A 548 26.12 34.67 -11.00
CA LEU A 548 26.44 34.14 -12.34
C LEU A 548 26.97 35.22 -13.28
N SER A 549 27.91 34.84 -14.11
CA SER A 549 28.37 35.65 -15.27
C SER A 549 27.28 35.67 -16.36
N PRO A 550 27.32 36.61 -17.32
CA PRO A 550 26.40 36.61 -18.46
C PRO A 550 26.44 35.28 -19.25
N GLU A 551 27.61 34.68 -19.43
CA GLU A 551 27.78 33.40 -20.13
C GLU A 551 27.14 32.24 -19.36
N GLU A 552 27.19 32.24 -18.03
CA GLU A 552 26.52 31.22 -17.20
C GLU A 552 25.00 31.40 -17.23
N ILE A 553 24.49 32.63 -17.29
CA ILE A 553 23.07 32.92 -17.49
C ILE A 553 22.58 32.38 -18.83
N GLU A 554 23.31 32.66 -19.92
CA GLU A 554 22.99 32.13 -21.25
C GLU A 554 23.02 30.61 -21.27
N LYS A 555 23.93 29.98 -20.50
CA LYS A 555 23.98 28.54 -20.35
C LYS A 555 22.73 27.99 -19.65
N VAL A 556 22.25 28.63 -18.58
CA VAL A 556 21.01 28.19 -17.89
C VAL A 556 19.82 28.28 -18.84
N VAL A 557 19.72 29.35 -19.65
CA VAL A 557 18.67 29.47 -20.68
C VAL A 557 18.75 28.33 -21.69
N ALA A 558 19.95 28.07 -22.23
CA ALA A 558 20.15 26.98 -23.19
C ALA A 558 19.83 25.59 -22.59
N ASP A 559 20.24 25.36 -21.33
CA ASP A 559 19.94 24.13 -20.60
C ASP A 559 18.43 23.96 -20.40
N THR A 560 17.69 25.05 -20.11
CA THR A 560 16.22 25.08 -19.99
C THR A 560 15.55 24.75 -21.33
N GLU A 561 15.98 25.41 -22.43
CA GLU A 561 15.45 25.12 -23.76
C GLU A 561 15.71 23.70 -24.21
N GLU A 562 16.91 23.18 -23.95
CA GLU A 562 17.25 21.79 -24.26
C GLU A 562 16.38 20.80 -23.47
N LEU A 563 16.20 21.04 -22.17
CA LEU A 563 15.36 20.16 -21.33
C LEU A 563 13.90 20.13 -21.83
N LYS A 564 13.33 21.29 -22.11
CA LYS A 564 11.97 21.41 -22.69
C LYS A 564 11.88 20.69 -24.04
N ARG A 565 12.86 20.92 -24.92
CA ARG A 565 12.92 20.20 -26.21
C ARG A 565 13.01 18.68 -26.04
N LEU A 566 13.81 18.20 -25.09
CA LEU A 566 13.90 16.77 -24.78
C LEU A 566 12.56 16.22 -24.27
N GLN A 567 11.85 16.96 -23.43
CA GLN A 567 10.53 16.56 -22.93
C GLN A 567 9.48 16.49 -24.05
N GLU A 568 9.44 17.48 -24.94
CA GLU A 568 8.44 17.59 -26.01
C GLU A 568 8.73 16.69 -27.21
N THR A 569 9.98 16.28 -27.46
CA THR A 569 10.35 15.46 -28.61
C THR A 569 9.88 14.02 -28.41
N PRO A 570 8.96 13.45 -29.21
CA PRO A 570 8.55 12.06 -29.08
C PRO A 570 9.70 11.08 -29.25
N ASP A 571 9.64 9.92 -28.60
CA ASP A 571 10.54 8.81 -28.91
C ASP A 571 10.32 8.31 -30.34
N SER A 572 11.39 7.82 -31.00
CA SER A 572 11.26 7.31 -32.36
C SER A 572 10.45 6.00 -32.38
N PRO A 573 9.75 5.69 -33.48
CA PRO A 573 9.03 4.41 -33.62
C PRO A 573 9.94 3.20 -33.39
N GLU A 574 11.20 3.28 -33.80
CA GLU A 574 12.19 2.21 -33.61
C GLU A 574 12.56 2.05 -32.12
N ALA A 575 12.65 3.15 -31.37
CA ALA A 575 12.89 3.10 -29.93
C ALA A 575 11.66 2.55 -29.19
N LEU A 576 10.44 2.98 -29.54
CA LEU A 576 9.20 2.48 -28.97
C LEU A 576 9.00 0.98 -29.22
N ALA A 577 9.48 0.45 -30.35
CA ALA A 577 9.37 -0.97 -30.69
C ALA A 577 10.15 -1.90 -29.75
N CYS A 578 11.04 -1.38 -28.89
CA CYS A 578 11.72 -2.21 -27.89
C CYS A 578 10.81 -2.58 -26.71
N VAL A 579 9.75 -1.79 -26.43
CA VAL A 579 8.82 -2.08 -25.34
C VAL A 579 8.01 -3.33 -25.65
N PRO A 580 7.99 -4.32 -24.75
CA PRO A 580 7.24 -5.54 -25.00
C PRO A 580 5.75 -5.23 -25.03
N ALA A 581 5.07 -5.77 -26.04
CA ALA A 581 3.62 -5.66 -26.20
C ALA A 581 3.01 -7.06 -26.25
N LEU A 582 1.76 -7.16 -25.84
CA LEU A 582 0.98 -8.39 -25.93
C LEU A 582 0.48 -8.59 -27.37
N ASP A 583 0.55 -9.84 -27.83
CA ASP A 583 -0.17 -10.30 -29.01
C ASP A 583 -1.57 -10.79 -28.61
N ILE A 584 -2.52 -10.77 -29.55
CA ILE A 584 -3.87 -11.30 -29.32
C ILE A 584 -3.86 -12.77 -28.90
N THR A 585 -2.82 -13.51 -29.24
CA THR A 585 -2.63 -14.92 -28.89
C THR A 585 -2.20 -15.12 -27.44
N ASP A 586 -1.70 -14.06 -26.76
CA ASP A 586 -1.34 -14.08 -25.34
C ASP A 586 -2.58 -13.95 -24.43
N ILE A 587 -3.72 -13.56 -25.02
CA ILE A 587 -4.98 -13.45 -24.30
C ILE A 587 -5.67 -14.81 -24.26
N PRO A 588 -6.04 -15.34 -23.09
CA PRO A 588 -6.78 -16.59 -22.97
C PRO A 588 -8.09 -16.55 -23.79
N LYS A 589 -8.32 -17.58 -24.61
CA LYS A 589 -9.53 -17.66 -25.46
C LYS A 589 -10.79 -17.98 -24.67
N GLU A 590 -10.63 -18.60 -23.51
CA GLU A 590 -11.72 -19.02 -22.64
C GLU A 590 -11.60 -18.30 -21.30
N ALA A 591 -12.72 -17.82 -20.79
CA ALA A 591 -12.75 -17.25 -19.44
C ALA A 591 -12.58 -18.37 -18.39
N LYS A 592 -11.88 -18.10 -17.31
CA LYS A 592 -11.77 -18.99 -16.16
C LYS A 592 -13.18 -19.24 -15.60
N SER A 593 -13.57 -20.50 -15.46
CA SER A 593 -14.84 -20.86 -14.83
C SER A 593 -14.64 -21.18 -13.36
N ILE A 594 -15.52 -20.64 -12.52
CA ILE A 594 -15.56 -21.01 -11.11
C ILE A 594 -16.21 -22.39 -10.98
N PRO A 595 -15.58 -23.36 -10.27
CA PRO A 595 -16.21 -24.66 -10.02
C PRO A 595 -17.59 -24.46 -9.38
N THR A 596 -18.62 -25.06 -9.99
CA THR A 596 -20.00 -24.85 -9.54
C THR A 596 -20.77 -26.16 -9.57
N ASP A 597 -21.16 -26.65 -8.40
CA ASP A 597 -22.09 -27.77 -8.28
C ASP A 597 -23.52 -27.24 -8.11
N VAL A 598 -24.44 -27.76 -8.91
CA VAL A 598 -25.84 -27.39 -8.88
C VAL A 598 -26.66 -28.50 -8.24
N SER A 599 -27.30 -28.19 -7.13
CA SER A 599 -28.19 -29.12 -6.39
C SER A 599 -29.52 -28.47 -6.09
N THR A 600 -30.46 -29.25 -5.54
CA THR A 600 -31.79 -28.75 -5.17
C THR A 600 -32.10 -29.17 -3.73
N VAL A 601 -32.51 -28.21 -2.92
CA VAL A 601 -32.92 -28.41 -1.53
C VAL A 601 -34.38 -27.95 -1.38
N GLY A 602 -35.32 -28.90 -1.30
CA GLY A 602 -36.73 -28.56 -1.40
C GLY A 602 -37.12 -28.01 -2.76
N ALA A 603 -37.63 -26.78 -2.80
CA ALA A 603 -37.94 -26.04 -4.04
C ALA A 603 -36.84 -25.08 -4.46
N THR A 604 -35.73 -25.01 -3.71
CA THR A 604 -34.63 -24.03 -3.91
C THR A 604 -33.51 -24.65 -4.68
N THR A 605 -33.03 -23.97 -5.71
CA THR A 605 -31.77 -24.30 -6.38
C THR A 605 -30.61 -23.81 -5.52
N MET A 606 -29.65 -24.68 -5.25
CA MET A 606 -28.43 -24.39 -4.51
C MET A 606 -27.23 -24.51 -5.43
N LEU A 607 -26.42 -23.47 -5.50
CA LEU A 607 -25.12 -23.46 -6.15
C LEU A 607 -24.04 -23.55 -5.06
N THR A 608 -23.13 -24.49 -5.22
CA THR A 608 -22.00 -24.66 -4.30
C THR A 608 -20.69 -24.50 -5.07
N HIS A 609 -19.78 -23.74 -4.48
CA HIS A 609 -18.46 -23.48 -5.06
C HIS A 609 -17.41 -24.03 -4.08
N ASP A 610 -16.62 -25.00 -4.53
CA ASP A 610 -15.55 -25.61 -3.75
C ASP A 610 -14.24 -24.85 -4.05
N ILE A 611 -13.99 -23.80 -3.28
CA ILE A 611 -12.82 -22.93 -3.39
C ILE A 611 -12.26 -22.64 -2.00
N PHE A 612 -10.98 -22.33 -1.92
CA PHE A 612 -10.32 -21.98 -0.66
C PHE A 612 -10.90 -20.68 -0.09
N THR A 613 -11.39 -20.71 1.14
CA THR A 613 -11.97 -19.57 1.87
C THR A 613 -11.41 -19.36 3.26
N ASN A 614 -10.37 -20.10 3.64
CA ASN A 614 -9.72 -20.03 4.94
C ASN A 614 -10.70 -20.15 6.13
N ASP A 615 -11.53 -21.19 6.11
CA ASP A 615 -12.58 -21.50 7.13
C ASP A 615 -13.75 -20.49 7.20
N ILE A 616 -13.90 -19.59 6.25
CA ILE A 616 -15.07 -18.71 6.16
C ILE A 616 -16.14 -19.37 5.29
N LEU A 617 -17.37 -19.46 5.81
CA LEU A 617 -18.54 -19.87 5.05
C LEU A 617 -19.25 -18.62 4.52
N TYR A 618 -19.31 -18.47 3.20
CA TYR A 618 -20.13 -17.47 2.54
C TYR A 618 -21.47 -18.09 2.12
N ALA A 619 -22.56 -17.44 2.46
CA ALA A 619 -23.90 -17.88 2.08
C ALA A 619 -24.70 -16.67 1.56
N GLU A 620 -25.17 -16.76 0.32
CA GLU A 620 -26.03 -15.74 -0.27
C GLU A 620 -27.42 -16.35 -0.53
N HIS A 621 -28.45 -15.62 -0.15
CA HIS A 621 -29.83 -15.99 -0.39
C HIS A 621 -30.50 -14.98 -1.32
N LEU A 622 -30.77 -15.39 -2.56
CA LEU A 622 -31.43 -14.55 -3.56
C LEU A 622 -32.93 -14.84 -3.54
N MET A 623 -33.74 -13.84 -3.15
CA MET A 623 -35.19 -13.88 -3.23
C MET A 623 -35.67 -13.03 -4.41
N VAL A 624 -36.37 -13.65 -5.36
CA VAL A 624 -37.02 -12.95 -6.47
C VAL A 624 -38.48 -12.68 -6.06
N SER A 625 -38.77 -11.44 -5.68
CA SER A 625 -40.15 -11.03 -5.43
C SER A 625 -40.76 -10.46 -6.73
N GLY A 626 -41.71 -11.18 -7.31
CA GLY A 626 -42.53 -10.67 -8.42
C GLY A 626 -43.62 -9.75 -7.90
N PHE A 627 -43.44 -8.44 -7.90
CA PHE A 627 -44.56 -7.52 -7.77
C PHE A 627 -45.25 -7.43 -9.14
N THR A 628 -46.47 -7.98 -9.24
CA THR A 628 -47.34 -7.71 -10.37
C THR A 628 -47.90 -6.31 -10.19
N VAL A 629 -47.23 -5.31 -10.77
CA VAL A 629 -47.80 -3.96 -10.88
C VAL A 629 -48.87 -4.06 -11.94
N THR A 630 -50.15 -3.89 -11.54
CA THR A 630 -51.32 -3.88 -12.40
C THR A 630 -51.38 -2.62 -13.30
N HIS A 631 -50.28 -2.09 -13.72
CA HIS A 631 -50.20 -1.02 -14.71
C HIS A 631 -49.51 -1.55 -15.97
N PRO A 632 -50.10 -1.44 -17.17
CA PRO A 632 -49.67 -2.13 -18.38
C PRO A 632 -48.32 -1.72 -18.97
N LYS A 633 -47.54 -0.89 -18.31
CA LYS A 633 -46.30 -0.32 -18.85
C LYS A 633 -45.06 -0.37 -17.95
N ALA A 634 -45.07 -1.07 -16.81
CA ALA A 634 -43.85 -1.14 -15.98
C ALA A 634 -43.64 -2.57 -15.42
N ARG A 635 -42.81 -3.36 -16.11
CA ARG A 635 -42.12 -4.49 -15.47
C ARG A 635 -40.83 -3.93 -14.86
N MET A 636 -40.85 -3.68 -13.57
CA MET A 636 -39.65 -3.46 -12.78
C MET A 636 -39.33 -4.75 -12.02
N MET A 637 -38.22 -5.38 -12.36
CA MET A 637 -37.67 -6.48 -11.59
C MET A 637 -36.84 -5.84 -10.45
N ASN A 638 -37.36 -5.82 -9.25
CA ASN A 638 -36.62 -5.42 -8.07
C ASN A 638 -35.91 -6.66 -7.49
N VAL A 639 -34.61 -6.71 -7.66
CA VAL A 639 -33.76 -7.68 -6.96
C VAL A 639 -33.38 -7.04 -5.63
N PHE A 640 -33.88 -7.57 -4.53
CA PHE A 640 -33.43 -7.17 -3.19
C PHE A 640 -32.33 -8.12 -2.76
N PHE A 641 -31.12 -7.60 -2.61
CA PHE A 641 -30.06 -8.30 -1.88
C PHE A 641 -30.31 -8.06 -0.38
N SER A 642 -30.77 -9.08 0.33
CA SER A 642 -30.68 -9.07 1.78
C SER A 642 -29.40 -9.81 2.14
N ASN A 643 -28.45 -9.11 2.74
CA ASN A 643 -27.28 -9.71 3.35
C ASN A 643 -27.58 -9.85 4.85
N PRO A 644 -28.16 -10.97 5.35
CA PRO A 644 -28.21 -11.22 6.76
C PRO A 644 -26.82 -11.73 7.16
N PHE A 645 -26.10 -10.97 7.97
CA PHE A 645 -24.93 -11.47 8.68
C PHE A 645 -25.36 -12.74 9.44
N LEU A 646 -25.04 -13.89 8.87
CA LEU A 646 -25.14 -15.15 9.60
C LEU A 646 -23.95 -15.20 10.56
N HIS A 647 -24.23 -15.36 11.84
CA HIS A 647 -23.26 -15.51 12.89
C HIS A 647 -22.25 -16.61 12.54
N LEU A 648 -20.97 -16.26 12.56
CA LEU A 648 -19.87 -17.21 12.55
C LEU A 648 -20.07 -18.24 13.66
N ILE A 649 -20.26 -19.49 13.30
CA ILE A 649 -20.22 -20.61 14.23
C ILE A 649 -18.80 -21.15 14.18
N PRO A 650 -17.99 -21.02 15.24
CA PRO A 650 -16.69 -21.66 15.31
C PRO A 650 -16.88 -23.17 15.25
N ARG A 651 -16.26 -23.85 14.31
CA ARG A 651 -16.29 -25.31 14.24
C ARG A 651 -15.14 -25.93 15.03
N PRO A 652 -15.38 -27.02 15.76
CA PRO A 652 -14.29 -27.85 16.26
C PRO A 652 -13.64 -28.59 15.09
N SER A 653 -12.33 -28.66 15.13
CA SER A 653 -11.42 -29.30 14.19
C SER A 653 -11.89 -30.69 13.74
N ALA A 654 -12.45 -30.78 12.54
CA ALA A 654 -12.60 -32.01 11.78
C ALA A 654 -12.78 -31.67 10.30
N CYS A 655 -11.93 -32.23 9.50
CA CYS A 655 -11.83 -32.23 8.06
C CYS A 655 -13.17 -32.00 7.30
N PHE A 656 -13.39 -30.79 6.75
CA PHE A 656 -14.43 -30.53 5.78
C PHE A 656 -13.86 -29.66 4.67
N THR A 657 -14.06 -30.10 3.43
CA THR A 657 -13.88 -29.30 2.22
C THR A 657 -14.75 -28.06 2.29
N GLU A 658 -14.16 -26.90 2.15
CA GLU A 658 -14.84 -25.60 2.18
C GLU A 658 -15.71 -25.42 0.94
N LYS A 659 -16.96 -24.96 1.12
CA LYS A 659 -17.91 -24.81 0.03
C LYS A 659 -18.64 -23.48 0.09
N TRP A 660 -18.61 -22.75 -1.01
CA TRP A 660 -19.50 -21.60 -1.23
C TRP A 660 -20.90 -22.09 -1.58
N ALA A 661 -21.91 -21.53 -0.97
CA ALA A 661 -23.29 -21.82 -1.28
C ALA A 661 -24.08 -20.56 -1.65
N ILE A 662 -24.56 -20.48 -2.90
CA ILE A 662 -25.55 -19.50 -3.33
C ILE A 662 -26.88 -20.23 -3.40
N VAL A 663 -27.86 -19.80 -2.60
CA VAL A 663 -29.19 -20.39 -2.55
C VAL A 663 -30.17 -19.51 -3.34
N LEU A 664 -30.66 -20.01 -4.48
CA LEU A 664 -31.72 -19.36 -5.25
C LEU A 664 -33.08 -19.97 -4.83
N GLY A 665 -33.88 -19.21 -4.10
CA GLY A 665 -35.21 -19.59 -3.69
C GLY A 665 -36.29 -18.97 -4.57
N HIS A 666 -37.22 -19.80 -5.09
CA HIS A 666 -38.46 -19.33 -5.69
C HIS A 666 -39.56 -19.51 -4.63
N ILE A 667 -40.10 -18.40 -4.15
CA ILE A 667 -41.27 -18.44 -3.29
C ILE A 667 -42.47 -18.10 -4.16
N ASP A 668 -43.27 -19.11 -4.51
CA ASP A 668 -44.63 -18.89 -5.01
C ASP A 668 -45.45 -18.27 -3.90
N GLY A 669 -45.69 -16.97 -4.00
CA GLY A 669 -46.43 -16.23 -2.97
C GLY A 669 -47.91 -16.55 -2.96
N ALA A 670 -48.35 -17.13 -1.89
CA ALA A 670 -49.71 -16.98 -1.44
C ALA A 670 -49.71 -16.02 -0.25
N ILE A 671 -50.03 -14.77 -0.47
CA ILE A 671 -50.86 -13.89 0.37
C ILE A 671 -51.49 -12.86 -0.53
#